data_6e28ae9650f95c47e4bd39e2603deeea
#
_entry.id   6e28ae9650f95c47e4bd39e2603deeea
#
_cell.length_a   1.000
_cell.length_b   1.000
_cell.length_c   1.000
_cell.angle_alpha   90.00
_cell.angle_beta   90.00
_cell.angle_gamma   90.00
#
_symmetry.space_group_name_H-M   'P 1'
#
loop_
_entity.id
_entity.type
_entity.pdbx_description
1 polymer ?
#
loop_
_entity_poly.entity_id
_entity_poly.type
_entity_poly.pdbx_seq_one_letter_code
_entity_poly.pdbx_strand_id
1 'polypeptide(L)'
;MTQTDTFPSETIILVPDALRLILQQRMLKRSSGQIGITLISLSAWRRRFSLTQPPSRASQLLSFRHTLLPHRDDFPIFGSLFEDTAFLEECRSFLCELKRHDVPLDSLPQQSGDERELFRILSLLEDLPSDAQGELEAYAAIQKETDFSHIRIYPAFFSLEEQRIVNLLLDKGAQMMACESSCTQRELYRAVNMRQEIEAIAQMIIQRDWDAEDIALCALDPFYAQLAEQIFSRYEIPYTLLSASSRDPLAALTQAWLNWRRSPCTASLQALCDCDAFAIDCSALLQLLDTFALDVHDDLCRSQHVGPSVLFDEEALKRLRRLEEQAAAIQQQILPQLDLIRDCPLDTLFTHVSERCAERFSAGGRTALQGMQAVQEVLEAAWPHLHSEDDLSFIIRLLDDIRLHSAGEQLRGVIIHGMKELFYERPIRFLCGATMNTWPGFVPHGGIFDEKLREALPLPSMDERYAHHLAQCGKYRMAQQTLIALYPQGTYEGKSNEASLEIEQMMKVHADDPIPLLQPQAVHRRITPTHHLNADLARRLYLRDHVLYGSISAFERYRGCPFSYFLRYGLSLKRSRQQIDETSLGALVHHLLEELCAQMGKQYAQADEQQLIEMISSLFKEAETLFPDRHAQHEQMKAQLLVQMKALLARLKALEEHSALSPRLLEQPFTFRMDLEEEDAQLCMSGVIDRIAAAAHMGVILDYKSSRKTLSETKVYSGRQLQLPVYALALHSGMIPESEDILDVMGVFYLSTKQESITQEALKISRVKKTCDPVEEEDVQAQLDKAHRLNGWIFATNISAFDDDGTHVAGLKQDKEGNVVLHNPKQTLRELQPLDEGMKRLLSWLAQRILSGAIECEPDEDACTYCDFHDICRYHGQPYVREAIITRAGTYAEGKEEQHAEVE
;
A
#
# COMPACT_ATOMS: atom_id res chain seq x y z
N MET A 1 -45.21 10.20 6.92
CA MET A 1 -46.44 9.86 6.19
C MET A 1 -47.34 9.08 7.12
N THR A 2 -48.56 9.60 7.41
CA THR A 2 -49.54 8.93 8.24
C THR A 2 -50.10 7.67 7.58
N GLN A 3 -50.66 6.75 8.34
CA GLN A 3 -51.27 5.49 7.84
C GLN A 3 -52.42 5.66 6.80
N THR A 4 -52.79 6.89 6.44
CA THR A 4 -54.02 7.22 5.69
C THR A 4 -53.81 8.05 4.41
N ASP A 5 -52.58 8.31 3.97
CA ASP A 5 -52.38 9.12 2.78
C ASP A 5 -52.73 8.34 1.49
N THR A 6 -53.99 8.32 1.13
CA THR A 6 -54.45 7.99 -0.21
C THR A 6 -54.40 9.28 -1.07
N PHE A 7 -53.51 9.30 -2.05
CA PHE A 7 -53.43 10.44 -2.99
C PHE A 7 -54.48 10.31 -4.07
N PRO A 8 -55.09 11.44 -4.52
CA PRO A 8 -55.91 11.45 -5.69
C PRO A 8 -55.18 10.94 -6.93
N SER A 9 -55.87 10.39 -7.91
CA SER A 9 -55.33 10.10 -9.21
C SER A 9 -54.79 11.39 -9.85
N GLU A 10 -53.60 11.28 -10.49
CA GLU A 10 -52.85 12.38 -11.11
C GLU A 10 -52.06 13.28 -10.15
N THR A 11 -51.71 12.79 -8.96
CA THR A 11 -50.85 13.52 -8.03
C THR A 11 -49.37 13.45 -8.45
N ILE A 12 -48.73 14.62 -8.51
CA ILE A 12 -47.28 14.75 -8.69
C ILE A 12 -46.63 14.98 -7.31
N ILE A 13 -45.65 14.15 -6.95
CA ILE A 13 -44.89 14.34 -5.74
C ILE A 13 -43.48 14.79 -6.14
N LEU A 14 -43.12 16.01 -5.78
CA LEU A 14 -41.77 16.55 -5.93
C LEU A 14 -40.89 16.01 -4.78
N VAL A 15 -39.85 15.26 -5.14
CA VAL A 15 -38.98 14.57 -4.20
C VAL A 15 -37.55 14.60 -4.71
N PRO A 16 -36.53 14.73 -3.86
CA PRO A 16 -35.15 14.59 -4.27
C PRO A 16 -34.90 13.25 -5.00
N ASP A 17 -34.07 13.24 -6.04
CA ASP A 17 -33.78 12.03 -6.83
C ASP A 17 -33.27 10.87 -5.99
N ALA A 18 -32.44 11.14 -4.99
CA ALA A 18 -31.93 10.16 -4.03
C ALA A 18 -33.03 9.45 -3.23
N LEU A 19 -34.14 10.14 -2.96
CA LEU A 19 -35.27 9.63 -2.15
C LEU A 19 -36.37 8.98 -2.99
N ARG A 20 -36.35 9.18 -4.29
CA ARG A 20 -37.44 8.74 -5.20
C ARG A 20 -37.67 7.23 -5.10
N LEU A 21 -36.64 6.43 -5.19
CA LEU A 21 -36.74 4.97 -5.13
C LEU A 21 -37.22 4.47 -3.76
N ILE A 22 -36.76 5.12 -2.69
CA ILE A 22 -37.14 4.81 -1.30
C ILE A 22 -38.63 5.01 -1.11
N LEU A 23 -39.12 6.18 -1.51
CA LEU A 23 -40.52 6.50 -1.40
C LEU A 23 -41.38 5.58 -2.27
N GLN A 24 -40.92 5.26 -3.48
CA GLN A 24 -41.64 4.34 -4.38
C GLN A 24 -41.74 2.94 -3.73
N GLN A 25 -40.69 2.39 -3.20
CA GLN A 25 -40.70 1.08 -2.54
C GLN A 25 -41.61 1.09 -1.30
N ARG A 26 -41.56 2.16 -0.53
CA ARG A 26 -42.42 2.30 0.66
C ARG A 26 -43.88 2.42 0.32
N MET A 27 -44.21 3.16 -0.73
CA MET A 27 -45.60 3.27 -1.22
C MET A 27 -46.11 1.90 -1.70
N LEU A 28 -45.28 1.13 -2.39
CA LEU A 28 -45.63 -0.22 -2.83
C LEU A 28 -45.78 -1.23 -1.68
N LYS A 29 -45.00 -1.10 -0.61
CA LYS A 29 -45.14 -1.96 0.59
C LYS A 29 -46.43 -1.67 1.39
N ARG A 30 -46.94 -0.44 1.33
CA ARG A 30 -48.12 -0.01 2.11
C ARG A 30 -49.47 -0.18 1.40
N SER A 31 -49.46 -0.27 0.09
CA SER A 31 -50.68 -0.43 -0.72
C SER A 31 -50.41 -1.40 -1.88
N SER A 32 -51.39 -2.21 -2.18
CA SER A 32 -51.38 -3.18 -3.28
C SER A 32 -51.23 -2.58 -4.70
N GLY A 33 -50.81 -1.33 -4.76
CA GLY A 33 -50.58 -0.53 -5.98
C GLY A 33 -51.40 0.77 -5.96
N GLN A 34 -50.74 1.87 -6.24
CA GLN A 34 -51.40 3.17 -6.52
C GLN A 34 -51.12 3.55 -7.97
N ILE A 35 -52.15 3.88 -8.73
CA ILE A 35 -52.07 4.31 -10.12
C ILE A 35 -52.26 5.83 -10.19
N GLY A 36 -51.52 6.52 -11.04
CA GLY A 36 -51.66 7.97 -11.25
C GLY A 36 -50.79 8.85 -10.34
N ILE A 37 -49.81 8.27 -9.63
CA ILE A 37 -48.84 9.06 -8.86
C ILE A 37 -47.51 9.12 -9.60
N THR A 38 -47.00 10.34 -9.79
CA THR A 38 -45.67 10.59 -10.42
C THR A 38 -44.68 11.10 -9.37
N LEU A 39 -43.62 10.36 -9.11
CA LEU A 39 -42.47 10.81 -8.29
C LEU A 39 -41.40 11.41 -9.22
N ILE A 40 -41.09 12.70 -9.03
CA ILE A 40 -40.14 13.42 -9.88
C ILE A 40 -39.37 14.45 -9.06
N SER A 41 -38.08 14.72 -9.39
CA SER A 41 -37.35 15.79 -8.74
C SER A 41 -37.84 17.19 -9.21
N LEU A 42 -37.62 18.19 -8.35
CA LEU A 42 -37.97 19.57 -8.68
C LEU A 42 -37.26 20.03 -9.94
N SER A 43 -35.99 19.69 -10.11
CA SER A 43 -35.20 20.01 -11.30
C SER A 43 -35.73 19.33 -12.56
N ALA A 44 -36.05 18.02 -12.51
CA ALA A 44 -36.61 17.31 -13.66
C ALA A 44 -38.06 17.76 -13.97
N TRP A 45 -38.83 18.10 -12.95
CA TRP A 45 -40.18 18.64 -13.15
C TRP A 45 -40.13 20.02 -13.80
N ARG A 46 -39.23 20.92 -13.35
CA ARG A 46 -39.00 22.27 -13.89
C ARG A 46 -38.64 22.25 -15.39
N ARG A 47 -37.78 21.31 -15.80
CA ARG A 47 -37.37 21.14 -17.22
C ARG A 47 -38.54 20.93 -18.17
N ARG A 48 -39.71 20.47 -17.72
CA ARG A 48 -40.90 20.30 -18.57
C ARG A 48 -41.47 21.63 -19.02
N PHE A 49 -41.12 22.73 -18.38
CA PHE A 49 -41.57 24.10 -18.70
C PHE A 49 -40.51 24.89 -19.49
N SER A 50 -39.31 24.35 -19.67
CA SER A 50 -38.28 24.96 -20.50
C SER A 50 -38.54 24.66 -21.96
N LEU A 51 -38.45 25.69 -22.81
CA LEU A 51 -38.62 25.58 -24.25
C LEU A 51 -37.29 25.17 -24.93
N THR A 52 -36.18 25.53 -24.33
CA THR A 52 -34.84 25.23 -24.80
C THR A 52 -34.23 24.14 -23.92
N GLN A 53 -33.59 23.15 -24.57
CA GLN A 53 -32.75 22.23 -23.80
C GLN A 53 -31.45 22.95 -23.47
N PRO A 54 -31.08 23.04 -22.17
CA PRO A 54 -29.81 23.65 -21.80
C PRO A 54 -28.65 22.80 -22.36
N PRO A 55 -27.58 23.44 -22.85
CA PRO A 55 -26.37 22.72 -23.27
C PRO A 55 -25.78 21.98 -22.09
N SER A 56 -25.12 20.85 -22.33
CA SER A 56 -24.46 20.13 -21.28
C SER A 56 -23.33 20.99 -20.64
N ARG A 57 -23.00 20.73 -19.38
CA ARG A 57 -21.89 21.40 -18.69
C ARG A 57 -20.60 21.32 -19.52
N ALA A 58 -20.27 20.17 -20.07
CA ALA A 58 -19.09 19.97 -20.91
C ALA A 58 -19.14 20.86 -22.17
N SER A 59 -20.29 20.95 -22.85
CA SER A 59 -20.47 21.82 -24.02
C SER A 59 -20.26 23.30 -23.68
N GLN A 60 -20.73 23.74 -22.53
CA GLN A 60 -20.54 25.12 -22.08
C GLN A 60 -19.07 25.41 -21.81
N LEU A 61 -18.37 24.56 -21.04
CA LEU A 61 -16.97 24.76 -20.72
C LEU A 61 -16.07 24.72 -21.96
N LEU A 62 -16.33 23.82 -22.90
CA LEU A 62 -15.63 23.76 -24.18
C LEU A 62 -15.88 25.02 -25.03
N SER A 63 -17.12 25.50 -25.08
CA SER A 63 -17.44 26.75 -25.79
C SER A 63 -16.75 27.96 -25.15
N PHE A 64 -16.73 28.03 -23.83
CA PHE A 64 -16.04 29.07 -23.08
C PHE A 64 -14.52 29.04 -23.37
N ARG A 65 -13.91 27.88 -23.26
CA ARG A 65 -12.49 27.70 -23.60
C ARG A 65 -12.20 28.15 -25.05
N HIS A 66 -13.01 27.67 -25.99
CA HIS A 66 -12.82 28.00 -27.41
C HIS A 66 -12.93 29.51 -27.67
N THR A 67 -13.87 30.19 -27.02
CA THR A 67 -14.04 31.64 -27.14
C THR A 67 -12.88 32.44 -26.53
N LEU A 68 -12.36 31.98 -25.41
CA LEU A 68 -11.32 32.71 -24.65
C LEU A 68 -9.90 32.46 -25.18
N LEU A 69 -9.57 31.24 -25.62
CA LEU A 69 -8.20 30.85 -26.02
C LEU A 69 -7.56 31.79 -27.06
N PRO A 70 -8.27 32.23 -28.13
CA PRO A 70 -7.69 33.16 -29.12
C PRO A 70 -7.28 34.50 -28.53
N HIS A 71 -7.84 34.87 -27.38
CA HIS A 71 -7.60 36.14 -26.70
C HIS A 71 -6.63 36.01 -25.52
N ARG A 72 -5.95 34.89 -25.36
CA ARG A 72 -5.12 34.56 -24.17
C ARG A 72 -4.11 35.67 -23.83
N ASP A 73 -3.44 36.19 -24.85
CA ASP A 73 -2.40 37.21 -24.68
C ASP A 73 -2.97 38.62 -24.37
N ASP A 74 -4.27 38.85 -24.60
CA ASP A 74 -4.97 40.07 -24.24
C ASP A 74 -5.32 40.20 -22.76
N PHE A 75 -5.11 39.11 -21.98
CA PHE A 75 -5.46 38.96 -20.56
C PHE A 75 -4.25 38.55 -19.72
N PRO A 76 -3.37 39.52 -19.38
CA PRO A 76 -2.13 39.20 -18.66
C PRO A 76 -2.34 38.60 -17.26
N ILE A 77 -3.48 38.81 -16.61
CA ILE A 77 -3.78 38.25 -15.27
C ILE A 77 -4.39 36.85 -15.37
N PHE A 78 -5.45 36.70 -16.16
CA PHE A 78 -6.24 35.47 -16.20
C PHE A 78 -6.03 34.60 -17.46
N GLY A 79 -5.31 35.08 -18.47
CA GLY A 79 -5.12 34.35 -19.72
C GLY A 79 -4.51 32.96 -19.57
N SER A 80 -3.64 32.76 -18.57
CA SER A 80 -3.06 31.44 -18.26
C SER A 80 -4.08 30.42 -17.70
N LEU A 81 -5.24 30.89 -17.19
CA LEU A 81 -6.28 30.06 -16.59
C LEU A 81 -7.37 29.63 -17.61
N PHE A 82 -7.30 30.05 -18.88
CA PHE A 82 -8.30 29.71 -19.87
C PHE A 82 -8.37 28.22 -20.22
N GLU A 83 -7.37 27.45 -19.81
CA GLU A 83 -7.35 26.00 -19.90
C GLU A 83 -7.73 25.30 -18.59
N ASP A 84 -7.98 26.06 -17.52
CA ASP A 84 -8.36 25.50 -16.22
C ASP A 84 -9.86 25.30 -16.15
N THR A 85 -10.29 24.04 -15.95
CA THR A 85 -11.72 23.69 -15.83
C THR A 85 -12.38 24.35 -14.63
N ALA A 86 -11.64 24.55 -13.51
CA ALA A 86 -12.19 25.20 -12.31
C ALA A 86 -12.46 26.68 -12.57
N PHE A 87 -11.53 27.38 -13.22
CA PHE A 87 -11.72 28.79 -13.62
C PHE A 87 -12.94 28.97 -14.51
N LEU A 88 -13.07 28.13 -15.57
CA LEU A 88 -14.20 28.19 -16.49
C LEU A 88 -15.52 27.85 -15.79
N GLU A 89 -15.50 26.93 -14.83
CA GLU A 89 -16.67 26.59 -14.03
C GLU A 89 -17.09 27.74 -13.10
N GLU A 90 -16.15 28.45 -12.48
CA GLU A 90 -16.46 29.66 -11.71
C GLU A 90 -17.09 30.73 -12.60
N CYS A 91 -16.53 30.96 -13.79
CA CYS A 91 -17.13 31.89 -14.76
C CYS A 91 -18.56 31.50 -15.16
N ARG A 92 -18.79 30.20 -15.46
CA ARG A 92 -20.09 29.65 -15.80
C ARG A 92 -21.12 29.83 -14.67
N SER A 93 -20.72 29.46 -13.46
CA SER A 93 -21.55 29.53 -12.26
C SER A 93 -21.95 30.97 -11.97
N PHE A 94 -21.00 31.89 -12.05
CA PHE A 94 -21.25 33.31 -11.77
C PHE A 94 -22.12 33.98 -12.83
N LEU A 95 -21.87 33.71 -14.13
CA LEU A 95 -22.75 34.22 -15.23
C LEU A 95 -24.19 33.68 -15.08
N CYS A 96 -24.37 32.41 -14.73
CA CYS A 96 -25.69 31.85 -14.47
C CYS A 96 -26.37 32.54 -13.29
N GLU A 97 -25.63 32.86 -12.23
CA GLU A 97 -26.18 33.59 -11.07
C GLU A 97 -26.60 35.02 -11.43
N LEU A 98 -25.75 35.76 -12.17
CA LEU A 98 -26.12 37.12 -12.65
C LEU A 98 -27.40 37.07 -13.46
N LYS A 99 -27.49 36.13 -14.42
CA LYS A 99 -28.69 35.96 -15.26
C LYS A 99 -29.94 35.63 -14.46
N ARG A 100 -29.85 34.74 -13.46
CA ARG A 100 -30.96 34.36 -12.57
C ARG A 100 -31.51 35.52 -11.75
N HIS A 101 -30.64 36.46 -11.39
CA HIS A 101 -30.98 37.63 -10.60
C HIS A 101 -31.23 38.90 -11.44
N ASP A 102 -31.23 38.78 -12.77
CA ASP A 102 -31.39 39.88 -13.71
C ASP A 102 -30.40 41.03 -13.47
N VAL A 103 -29.16 40.67 -13.17
CA VAL A 103 -28.09 41.60 -12.90
C VAL A 103 -27.27 41.81 -14.19
N PRO A 104 -27.29 43.01 -14.76
CA PRO A 104 -26.54 43.28 -15.99
C PRO A 104 -25.03 43.32 -15.71
N LEU A 105 -24.21 42.86 -16.67
CA LEU A 105 -22.77 42.85 -16.54
C LEU A 105 -22.15 44.23 -16.28
N ASP A 106 -22.78 45.31 -16.84
CA ASP A 106 -22.36 46.70 -16.60
C ASP A 106 -22.40 47.12 -15.12
N SER A 107 -23.06 46.35 -14.28
CA SER A 107 -23.06 46.56 -12.83
C SER A 107 -21.78 46.08 -12.14
N LEU A 108 -20.93 45.35 -12.83
CA LEU A 108 -19.67 44.86 -12.27
C LEU A 108 -18.68 45.98 -12.00
N PRO A 109 -17.98 45.99 -10.87
CA PRO A 109 -16.90 46.95 -10.59
C PRO A 109 -15.77 46.81 -11.60
N GLN A 110 -15.17 47.94 -12.01
CA GLN A 110 -14.09 48.03 -13.01
C GLN A 110 -12.96 48.91 -12.52
N GLN A 111 -12.76 48.98 -11.21
CA GLN A 111 -11.80 49.89 -10.60
C GLN A 111 -10.33 49.36 -10.68
N SER A 112 -10.15 48.07 -10.44
CA SER A 112 -8.85 47.41 -10.50
C SER A 112 -8.55 46.78 -11.87
N GLY A 113 -7.32 46.30 -12.08
CA GLY A 113 -6.91 45.64 -13.33
C GLY A 113 -7.59 44.28 -13.52
N ASP A 114 -7.65 43.53 -12.44
CA ASP A 114 -8.33 42.24 -12.38
C ASP A 114 -9.84 42.35 -12.63
N GLU A 115 -10.52 43.31 -12.00
CA GLU A 115 -11.94 43.55 -12.23
C GLU A 115 -12.24 43.88 -13.70
N ARG A 116 -11.40 44.69 -14.34
CA ARG A 116 -11.55 45.03 -15.78
C ARG A 116 -11.32 43.79 -16.68
N GLU A 117 -10.36 42.96 -16.35
CA GLU A 117 -10.17 41.72 -17.11
C GLU A 117 -11.34 40.76 -16.93
N LEU A 118 -11.85 40.58 -15.71
CA LEU A 118 -13.01 39.75 -15.43
C LEU A 118 -14.24 40.25 -16.17
N PHE A 119 -14.51 41.57 -16.17
CA PHE A 119 -15.59 42.14 -16.93
C PHE A 119 -15.50 41.84 -18.44
N ARG A 120 -14.30 41.99 -19.02
CA ARG A 120 -14.05 41.68 -20.45
C ARG A 120 -14.23 40.18 -20.73
N ILE A 121 -13.73 39.29 -19.84
CA ILE A 121 -13.90 37.86 -19.99
C ILE A 121 -15.40 37.50 -19.98
N LEU A 122 -16.13 37.96 -18.97
CA LEU A 122 -17.55 37.66 -18.84
C LEU A 122 -18.36 38.26 -20.01
N SER A 123 -17.99 39.43 -20.54
CA SER A 123 -18.63 40.01 -21.72
C SER A 123 -18.43 39.18 -23.01
N LEU A 124 -17.28 38.50 -23.13
CA LEU A 124 -17.05 37.56 -24.24
C LEU A 124 -17.90 36.29 -24.12
N LEU A 125 -18.31 35.94 -22.91
CA LEU A 125 -19.03 34.70 -22.60
C LEU A 125 -20.55 34.90 -22.45
N GLU A 126 -21.04 36.13 -22.30
CA GLU A 126 -22.42 36.49 -21.95
C GLU A 126 -23.45 35.93 -22.93
N ASP A 127 -23.15 36.01 -24.22
CA ASP A 127 -24.06 35.60 -25.30
C ASP A 127 -24.07 34.09 -25.56
N LEU A 128 -23.17 33.35 -24.91
CA LEU A 128 -23.11 31.90 -25.06
C LEU A 128 -24.31 31.23 -24.35
N PRO A 129 -24.82 30.11 -24.93
CA PRO A 129 -25.92 29.35 -24.33
C PRO A 129 -25.58 28.94 -22.90
N SER A 130 -26.53 29.13 -21.97
CA SER A 130 -26.33 28.84 -20.55
C SER A 130 -27.53 28.12 -19.92
N ASP A 131 -27.33 27.43 -18.82
CA ASP A 131 -28.39 26.77 -18.04
C ASP A 131 -29.43 27.77 -17.53
N ALA A 132 -29.02 29.00 -17.23
CA ALA A 132 -29.88 30.03 -16.67
C ALA A 132 -31.05 30.41 -17.60
N GLN A 133 -30.84 30.38 -18.92
CA GLN A 133 -31.92 30.74 -19.87
C GLN A 133 -33.10 29.78 -19.77
N GLY A 134 -32.86 28.47 -19.78
CA GLY A 134 -33.94 27.46 -19.64
C GLY A 134 -34.59 27.51 -18.25
N GLU A 135 -33.84 27.88 -17.23
CA GLU A 135 -34.38 28.10 -15.88
C GLU A 135 -35.31 29.31 -15.78
N LEU A 136 -34.93 30.43 -16.41
CA LEU A 136 -35.78 31.63 -16.47
C LEU A 136 -37.07 31.40 -17.30
N GLU A 137 -36.96 30.71 -18.43
CA GLU A 137 -38.12 30.33 -19.25
C GLU A 137 -39.10 29.45 -18.44
N ALA A 138 -38.58 28.46 -17.71
CA ALA A 138 -39.37 27.58 -16.86
C ALA A 138 -40.04 28.37 -15.73
N TYR A 139 -39.31 29.27 -15.07
CA TYR A 139 -39.85 30.12 -14.00
C TYR A 139 -40.97 31.00 -14.52
N ALA A 140 -40.78 31.67 -15.67
CA ALA A 140 -41.83 32.51 -16.31
C ALA A 140 -43.07 31.69 -16.73
N ALA A 141 -42.86 30.44 -17.20
CA ALA A 141 -43.98 29.55 -17.54
C ALA A 141 -44.77 29.12 -16.27
N ILE A 142 -44.03 28.72 -15.18
CA ILE A 142 -44.66 28.37 -13.89
C ILE A 142 -45.43 29.57 -13.30
N GLN A 143 -44.93 30.80 -13.48
CA GLN A 143 -45.66 32.01 -13.05
C GLN A 143 -47.00 32.21 -13.76
N LYS A 144 -47.15 31.79 -14.99
CA LYS A 144 -48.39 31.93 -15.79
C LYS A 144 -49.42 30.87 -15.40
N GLU A 145 -49.03 29.72 -14.91
CA GLU A 145 -49.95 28.68 -14.45
C GLU A 145 -50.74 29.15 -13.22
N THR A 146 -51.98 28.71 -13.09
CA THR A 146 -52.90 29.22 -12.05
C THR A 146 -53.15 28.23 -10.91
N ASP A 147 -52.97 26.94 -11.12
CA ASP A 147 -53.29 25.90 -10.15
C ASP A 147 -52.29 24.75 -10.12
N PHE A 148 -51.73 24.51 -8.96
CA PHE A 148 -50.86 23.40 -8.65
C PHE A 148 -51.38 22.54 -7.48
N SER A 149 -52.68 22.51 -7.23
CA SER A 149 -53.32 21.75 -6.13
C SER A 149 -53.05 20.25 -6.20
N HIS A 150 -52.69 19.72 -7.38
CA HIS A 150 -52.31 18.33 -7.62
C HIS A 150 -50.84 18.04 -7.23
N ILE A 151 -50.05 19.05 -6.86
CA ILE A 151 -48.63 18.88 -6.48
C ILE A 151 -48.51 18.71 -4.96
N ARG A 152 -47.69 17.71 -4.59
CA ARG A 152 -47.24 17.50 -3.21
C ARG A 152 -45.71 17.66 -3.18
N ILE A 153 -45.22 18.39 -2.20
CA ILE A 153 -43.77 18.69 -2.09
C ILE A 153 -43.25 17.97 -0.86
N TYR A 154 -42.25 17.09 -1.09
CA TYR A 154 -41.56 16.45 -0.01
C TYR A 154 -40.63 17.46 0.68
N PRO A 155 -40.61 17.59 2.00
CA PRO A 155 -39.73 18.50 2.69
C PRO A 155 -38.28 18.04 2.52
N ALA A 156 -37.52 18.83 1.77
CA ALA A 156 -36.13 18.60 1.44
C ALA A 156 -35.28 19.81 1.81
N PHE A 157 -33.97 19.68 1.65
CA PHE A 157 -33.04 20.81 1.71
C PHE A 157 -33.10 21.54 0.37
N PHE A 158 -33.66 22.71 0.35
CA PHE A 158 -33.81 23.54 -0.86
C PHE A 158 -32.73 24.63 -0.91
N SER A 159 -32.15 24.87 -2.08
CA SER A 159 -31.35 26.07 -2.30
C SER A 159 -32.24 27.33 -2.22
N LEU A 160 -31.65 28.51 -2.21
CA LEU A 160 -32.39 29.75 -2.17
C LEU A 160 -33.32 29.89 -3.39
N GLU A 161 -32.84 29.53 -4.56
CA GLU A 161 -33.56 29.52 -5.86
C GLU A 161 -34.65 28.48 -5.85
N GLU A 162 -34.36 27.25 -5.41
CA GLU A 162 -35.39 26.21 -5.29
C GLU A 162 -36.49 26.60 -4.32
N GLN A 163 -36.14 27.25 -3.21
CA GLN A 163 -37.11 27.73 -2.22
C GLN A 163 -38.06 28.80 -2.83
N ARG A 164 -37.58 29.68 -3.73
CA ARG A 164 -38.43 30.64 -4.47
C ARG A 164 -39.47 29.92 -5.33
N ILE A 165 -39.07 28.85 -6.01
CA ILE A 165 -40.01 28.04 -6.83
C ILE A 165 -41.00 27.31 -5.91
N VAL A 166 -40.53 26.71 -4.81
CA VAL A 166 -41.38 26.04 -3.83
C VAL A 166 -42.44 27.00 -3.27
N ASN A 167 -42.03 28.21 -2.88
CA ASN A 167 -42.96 29.22 -2.37
C ASN A 167 -43.99 29.58 -3.44
N LEU A 168 -43.59 29.79 -4.69
CA LEU A 168 -44.51 30.07 -5.81
C LEU A 168 -45.53 28.93 -6.02
N LEU A 169 -45.07 27.67 -5.90
CA LEU A 169 -45.98 26.51 -6.01
C LEU A 169 -46.98 26.46 -4.86
N LEU A 170 -46.53 26.74 -3.63
CA LEU A 170 -47.39 26.77 -2.43
C LEU A 170 -48.46 27.87 -2.56
N ASP A 171 -48.08 29.08 -3.02
CA ASP A 171 -48.99 30.19 -3.23
C ASP A 171 -50.09 29.86 -4.28
N LYS A 172 -49.80 28.91 -5.19
CA LYS A 172 -50.71 28.44 -6.23
C LYS A 172 -51.40 27.10 -5.93
N GLY A 173 -51.46 26.71 -4.67
CA GLY A 173 -52.24 25.57 -4.17
C GLY A 173 -51.51 24.27 -3.99
N ALA A 174 -50.20 24.18 -4.34
CA ALA A 174 -49.41 23.02 -3.97
C ALA A 174 -49.35 22.85 -2.43
N GLN A 175 -49.11 21.64 -1.96
CA GLN A 175 -49.09 21.37 -0.52
C GLN A 175 -47.78 20.70 -0.12
N MET A 176 -47.20 21.18 0.98
CA MET A 176 -46.12 20.45 1.65
C MET A 176 -46.62 19.15 2.25
N MET A 177 -45.91 18.07 2.08
CA MET A 177 -46.24 16.83 2.77
C MET A 177 -45.95 16.98 4.26
N ALA A 178 -46.93 16.54 5.08
CA ALA A 178 -46.80 16.58 6.50
C ALA A 178 -45.70 15.58 6.98
N CYS A 179 -44.71 16.07 7.64
CA CYS A 179 -43.76 15.24 8.39
C CYS A 179 -44.16 15.31 9.85
N GLU A 180 -44.66 14.22 10.42
CA GLU A 180 -44.87 14.12 11.86
C GLU A 180 -43.50 14.18 12.54
N SER A 181 -43.30 15.26 13.29
CA SER A 181 -42.08 15.47 14.07
C SER A 181 -42.35 15.32 15.55
N SER A 182 -41.90 14.25 16.14
CA SER A 182 -41.81 14.10 17.57
C SER A 182 -40.47 13.56 17.97
N CYS A 183 -39.44 14.36 17.82
CA CYS A 183 -38.12 13.97 18.35
C CYS A 183 -38.21 13.93 19.86
N THR A 184 -38.32 12.73 20.39
CA THR A 184 -38.51 12.48 21.84
C THR A 184 -37.16 12.34 22.54
N GLN A 185 -36.13 11.89 21.86
CA GLN A 185 -34.82 11.63 22.44
C GLN A 185 -33.72 12.31 21.62
N ARG A 186 -32.83 13.06 22.31
CA ARG A 186 -31.67 13.73 21.73
C ARG A 186 -30.47 13.41 22.56
N GLU A 187 -29.39 12.98 21.90
CA GLU A 187 -28.15 12.57 22.55
C GLU A 187 -26.97 13.20 21.79
N LEU A 188 -26.05 13.80 22.54
CA LEU A 188 -24.78 14.34 21.99
C LEU A 188 -23.63 13.62 22.64
N TYR A 189 -22.71 13.13 21.79
CA TYR A 189 -21.52 12.40 22.21
C TYR A 189 -20.27 12.95 21.55
N ARG A 190 -19.13 12.69 22.17
CA ARG A 190 -17.82 12.90 21.59
C ARG A 190 -17.08 11.57 21.45
N ALA A 191 -16.25 11.46 20.42
CA ALA A 191 -15.35 10.33 20.22
C ALA A 191 -13.91 10.86 20.16
N VAL A 192 -12.90 10.00 20.30
CA VAL A 192 -11.49 10.43 20.22
C VAL A 192 -11.14 10.91 18.80
N ASN A 193 -11.60 10.16 17.78
CA ASN A 193 -11.39 10.45 16.36
C ASN A 193 -12.55 9.95 15.52
N MET A 194 -12.54 10.27 14.22
CA MET A 194 -13.59 9.90 13.26
C MET A 194 -13.85 8.39 13.19
N ARG A 195 -12.82 7.57 13.26
CA ARG A 195 -12.96 6.11 13.21
C ARG A 195 -13.68 5.57 14.44
N GLN A 196 -13.27 6.02 15.63
CA GLN A 196 -13.91 5.61 16.88
C GLN A 196 -15.36 6.11 16.96
N GLU A 197 -15.68 7.22 16.32
CA GLU A 197 -17.04 7.73 16.20
C GLU A 197 -17.95 6.72 15.46
N ILE A 198 -17.53 6.23 14.30
CA ILE A 198 -18.30 5.23 13.55
C ILE A 198 -18.29 3.87 14.24
N GLU A 199 -17.19 3.47 14.89
CA GLU A 199 -17.15 2.24 15.68
C GLU A 199 -18.12 2.30 16.86
N ALA A 200 -18.22 3.44 17.53
CA ALA A 200 -19.19 3.64 18.61
C ALA A 200 -20.64 3.53 18.10
N ILE A 201 -20.92 4.07 16.91
CA ILE A 201 -22.24 3.94 16.27
C ILE A 201 -22.54 2.47 15.97
N ALA A 202 -21.61 1.73 15.38
CA ALA A 202 -21.78 0.30 15.07
C ALA A 202 -22.08 -0.51 16.34
N GLN A 203 -21.34 -0.25 17.42
CA GLN A 203 -21.56 -0.89 18.71
C GLN A 203 -22.89 -0.48 19.34
N MET A 204 -23.29 0.79 19.20
CA MET A 204 -24.56 1.29 19.69
C MET A 204 -25.75 0.60 19.00
N ILE A 205 -25.66 0.41 17.68
CA ILE A 205 -26.68 -0.31 16.89
C ILE A 205 -26.85 -1.73 17.43
N ILE A 206 -25.75 -2.44 17.66
CA ILE A 206 -25.77 -3.81 18.15
C ILE A 206 -26.24 -3.88 19.61
N GLN A 207 -25.73 -3.01 20.49
CA GLN A 207 -26.05 -3.05 21.92
C GLN A 207 -27.50 -2.66 22.22
N ARG A 208 -28.07 -1.76 21.42
CA ARG A 208 -29.48 -1.33 21.59
C ARG A 208 -30.44 -2.18 20.75
N ASP A 209 -29.96 -3.21 20.09
CA ASP A 209 -30.72 -4.13 19.23
C ASP A 209 -31.60 -3.40 18.22
N TRP A 210 -31.06 -2.39 17.58
CA TRP A 210 -31.77 -1.60 16.60
C TRP A 210 -31.76 -2.25 15.22
N ASP A 211 -32.93 -2.24 14.56
CA ASP A 211 -32.99 -2.66 13.17
C ASP A 211 -32.23 -1.65 12.29
N ALA A 212 -31.27 -2.15 11.53
CA ALA A 212 -30.49 -1.33 10.60
C ALA A 212 -31.39 -0.58 9.57
N GLU A 213 -32.54 -1.13 9.26
CA GLU A 213 -33.52 -0.48 8.37
C GLU A 213 -34.26 0.74 8.97
N ASP A 214 -34.15 0.94 10.27
CA ASP A 214 -34.72 2.10 10.97
C ASP A 214 -33.74 3.26 11.11
N ILE A 215 -32.51 3.12 10.61
CA ILE A 215 -31.41 4.03 10.85
C ILE A 215 -31.02 4.82 9.60
N ALA A 216 -30.83 6.14 9.76
CA ALA A 216 -30.19 7.01 8.81
C ALA A 216 -28.94 7.66 9.44
N LEU A 217 -27.81 7.63 8.72
CA LEU A 217 -26.56 8.22 9.13
C LEU A 217 -26.18 9.35 8.19
N CYS A 218 -26.20 10.57 8.71
CA CYS A 218 -25.77 11.76 7.99
C CYS A 218 -24.25 11.95 8.18
N ALA A 219 -23.49 11.78 7.11
CA ALA A 219 -22.07 12.07 7.05
C ALA A 219 -21.89 13.57 6.74
N LEU A 220 -21.47 14.37 7.71
CA LEU A 220 -21.24 15.80 7.52
C LEU A 220 -19.92 16.08 6.75
N ASP A 221 -19.01 15.12 6.75
CA ASP A 221 -17.82 15.10 5.91
C ASP A 221 -17.84 13.83 5.05
N PRO A 222 -17.53 13.91 3.73
CA PRO A 222 -17.55 12.75 2.83
C PRO A 222 -16.70 11.56 3.29
N PHE A 223 -15.64 11.80 4.05
CA PHE A 223 -14.76 10.75 4.55
C PHE A 223 -15.46 9.79 5.53
N TYR A 224 -16.49 10.27 6.26
CA TYR A 224 -17.31 9.40 7.12
C TYR A 224 -18.04 8.30 6.35
N ALA A 225 -18.44 8.58 5.12
CA ALA A 225 -19.11 7.59 4.29
C ALA A 225 -18.20 6.38 4.01
N GLN A 226 -16.92 6.64 3.68
CA GLN A 226 -15.93 5.59 3.46
C GLN A 226 -15.60 4.81 4.74
N LEU A 227 -15.48 5.51 5.86
CA LEU A 227 -15.25 4.86 7.15
C LEU A 227 -16.43 3.98 7.57
N ALA A 228 -17.65 4.46 7.35
CA ALA A 228 -18.87 3.72 7.68
C ALA A 228 -18.97 2.44 6.83
N GLU A 229 -18.65 2.50 5.54
CA GLU A 229 -18.58 1.33 4.66
C GLU A 229 -17.62 0.25 5.21
N GLN A 230 -16.40 0.63 5.58
CA GLN A 230 -15.41 -0.29 6.11
C GLN A 230 -15.81 -0.89 7.46
N ILE A 231 -16.33 -0.04 8.35
CA ILE A 231 -16.65 -0.46 9.72
C ILE A 231 -17.93 -1.29 9.74
N PHE A 232 -19.01 -0.86 9.08
CA PHE A 232 -20.25 -1.61 9.03
C PHE A 232 -20.08 -2.97 8.35
N SER A 233 -19.28 -3.06 7.28
CA SER A 233 -18.91 -4.35 6.68
C SER A 233 -18.23 -5.28 7.69
N ARG A 234 -17.33 -4.77 8.52
CA ARG A 234 -16.64 -5.56 9.55
C ARG A 234 -17.57 -6.03 10.67
N TYR A 235 -18.57 -5.21 11.02
CA TYR A 235 -19.57 -5.54 12.03
C TYR A 235 -20.77 -6.31 11.45
N GLU A 236 -20.75 -6.61 10.15
CA GLU A 236 -21.85 -7.29 9.42
C GLU A 236 -23.18 -6.51 9.50
N ILE A 237 -23.11 -5.17 9.66
CA ILE A 237 -24.27 -4.29 9.65
C ILE A 237 -24.60 -3.98 8.18
N PRO A 238 -25.80 -4.32 7.68
CA PRO A 238 -26.18 -3.97 6.34
C PRO A 238 -26.33 -2.46 6.17
N TYR A 239 -25.85 -1.92 5.05
CA TYR A 239 -25.91 -0.49 4.77
C TYR A 239 -26.16 -0.20 3.28
N THR A 240 -26.58 1.01 3.00
CA THR A 240 -26.70 1.58 1.66
C THR A 240 -26.09 2.97 1.65
N LEU A 241 -25.16 3.22 0.76
CA LEU A 241 -24.48 4.48 0.61
C LEU A 241 -25.13 5.29 -0.54
N LEU A 242 -25.73 6.43 -0.21
CA LEU A 242 -26.41 7.29 -1.22
C LEU A 242 -25.52 8.37 -1.80
N SER A 243 -24.51 8.78 -1.06
CA SER A 243 -23.55 9.83 -1.44
C SER A 243 -22.24 9.31 -2.02
N ALA A 244 -22.12 8.00 -2.28
CA ALA A 244 -20.93 7.48 -2.93
C ALA A 244 -20.91 7.97 -4.38
N SER A 245 -20.08 8.96 -4.61
CA SER A 245 -19.64 9.27 -5.95
C SER A 245 -18.44 8.41 -6.27
N SER A 246 -18.62 7.31 -6.96
CA SER A 246 -17.53 6.58 -7.58
C SER A 246 -17.17 7.23 -8.91
N ARG A 247 -15.89 7.19 -9.27
CA ARG A 247 -15.47 7.52 -10.63
C ARG A 247 -16.20 6.57 -11.58
N ASP A 248 -16.74 7.11 -12.66
CA ASP A 248 -17.40 6.27 -13.66
C ASP A 248 -16.37 5.34 -14.31
N PRO A 249 -16.55 4.01 -14.25
CA PRO A 249 -15.64 3.07 -14.90
C PRO A 249 -15.49 3.32 -16.40
N LEU A 250 -16.54 3.79 -17.05
CA LEU A 250 -16.51 4.14 -18.47
C LEU A 250 -15.71 5.41 -18.73
N ALA A 251 -15.88 6.44 -17.90
CA ALA A 251 -15.07 7.64 -17.95
C ALA A 251 -13.59 7.31 -17.71
N ALA A 252 -13.31 6.45 -16.73
CA ALA A 252 -11.96 5.99 -16.43
C ALA A 252 -11.33 5.23 -17.62
N LEU A 253 -12.06 4.33 -18.25
CA LEU A 253 -11.62 3.60 -19.45
C LEU A 253 -11.38 4.55 -20.64
N THR A 254 -12.33 5.45 -20.91
CA THR A 254 -12.20 6.44 -22.00
C THR A 254 -10.99 7.34 -21.78
N GLN A 255 -10.78 7.80 -20.55
CA GLN A 255 -9.62 8.60 -20.18
C GLN A 255 -8.32 7.81 -20.35
N ALA A 256 -8.28 6.54 -19.95
CA ALA A 256 -7.10 5.69 -20.12
C ALA A 256 -6.75 5.51 -21.62
N TRP A 257 -7.77 5.38 -22.48
CA TRP A 257 -7.59 5.31 -23.93
C TRP A 257 -7.08 6.63 -24.52
N LEU A 258 -7.63 7.76 -24.12
CA LEU A 258 -7.16 9.06 -24.55
C LEU A 258 -5.72 9.35 -24.06
N ASN A 259 -5.39 8.92 -22.84
CA ASN A 259 -4.04 9.03 -22.30
C ASN A 259 -3.03 8.17 -23.08
N TRP A 260 -3.39 6.93 -23.44
CA TRP A 260 -2.59 6.10 -24.30
C TRP A 260 -2.32 6.75 -25.66
N ARG A 261 -3.36 7.29 -26.28
CA ARG A 261 -3.25 8.00 -27.56
C ARG A 261 -2.30 9.20 -27.49
N ARG A 262 -2.36 9.95 -26.39
CA ARG A 262 -1.54 11.15 -26.18
C ARG A 262 -0.09 10.80 -25.87
N SER A 263 0.15 9.82 -25.01
CA SER A 263 1.47 9.45 -24.49
C SER A 263 1.54 7.95 -24.29
N PRO A 264 1.83 7.17 -25.35
CA PRO A 264 2.05 5.73 -25.24
C PRO A 264 3.26 5.47 -24.34
N CYS A 265 3.03 4.87 -23.18
CA CYS A 265 4.08 4.48 -22.23
C CYS A 265 3.55 3.39 -21.27
N THR A 266 4.43 2.78 -20.51
CA THR A 266 4.08 1.72 -19.55
C THR A 266 3.02 2.19 -18.54
N ALA A 267 3.07 3.45 -18.10
CA ALA A 267 2.09 3.99 -17.15
C ALA A 267 0.68 4.11 -17.77
N SER A 268 0.57 4.55 -19.03
CA SER A 268 -0.72 4.60 -19.72
C SER A 268 -1.24 3.21 -20.10
N LEU A 269 -0.35 2.24 -20.38
CA LEU A 269 -0.71 0.85 -20.53
C LEU A 269 -1.24 0.25 -19.22
N GLN A 270 -0.57 0.52 -18.10
CA GLN A 270 -1.03 0.12 -16.78
C GLN A 270 -2.45 0.65 -16.50
N ALA A 271 -2.72 1.92 -16.79
CA ALA A 271 -4.04 2.51 -16.62
C ALA A 271 -5.13 1.81 -17.47
N LEU A 272 -4.79 1.39 -18.69
CA LEU A 272 -5.69 0.59 -19.52
C LEU A 272 -5.97 -0.79 -18.90
N CYS A 273 -4.94 -1.45 -18.41
CA CYS A 273 -5.07 -2.75 -17.73
C CYS A 273 -5.89 -2.65 -16.44
N ASP A 274 -5.68 -1.60 -15.64
CA ASP A 274 -6.43 -1.34 -14.40
C ASP A 274 -7.93 -1.10 -14.67
N CYS A 275 -8.24 -0.51 -15.83
CA CYS A 275 -9.61 -0.39 -16.32
C CYS A 275 -10.10 -1.65 -17.04
N ASP A 276 -9.30 -2.71 -17.08
CA ASP A 276 -9.59 -4.00 -17.73
C ASP A 276 -9.98 -3.87 -19.21
N ALA A 277 -9.27 -2.98 -19.92
CA ALA A 277 -9.56 -2.66 -21.33
C ALA A 277 -9.48 -3.86 -22.27
N PHE A 278 -8.65 -4.85 -21.94
CA PHE A 278 -8.34 -5.97 -22.83
C PHE A 278 -9.06 -7.28 -22.49
N ALA A 279 -9.78 -7.36 -21.37
CA ALA A 279 -10.44 -8.57 -20.86
C ALA A 279 -9.50 -9.78 -20.70
N ILE A 280 -8.20 -9.53 -20.51
CA ILE A 280 -7.13 -10.51 -20.27
C ILE A 280 -6.25 -10.01 -19.13
N ASP A 281 -5.65 -10.96 -18.39
CA ASP A 281 -4.69 -10.61 -17.34
C ASP A 281 -3.36 -10.20 -17.98
N CYS A 282 -3.02 -8.92 -17.86
CA CYS A 282 -1.78 -8.34 -18.39
C CYS A 282 -0.63 -8.32 -17.36
N SER A 283 -0.80 -8.92 -16.19
CA SER A 283 0.16 -8.84 -15.09
C SER A 283 1.57 -9.32 -15.47
N ALA A 284 1.68 -10.41 -16.25
CA ALA A 284 2.96 -10.94 -16.70
C ALA A 284 3.69 -9.95 -17.64
N LEU A 285 2.98 -9.30 -18.54
CA LEU A 285 3.54 -8.30 -19.45
C LEU A 285 3.99 -7.06 -18.65
N LEU A 286 3.14 -6.51 -17.82
CA LEU A 286 3.46 -5.33 -17.02
C LEU A 286 4.66 -5.57 -16.09
N GLN A 287 4.71 -6.74 -15.46
CA GLN A 287 5.86 -7.15 -14.66
C GLN A 287 7.16 -7.18 -15.45
N LEU A 288 7.13 -7.68 -16.67
CA LEU A 288 8.31 -7.77 -17.52
C LEU A 288 8.75 -6.38 -17.99
N LEU A 289 7.81 -5.53 -18.45
CA LEU A 289 8.09 -4.17 -18.88
C LEU A 289 8.72 -3.34 -17.75
N ASP A 290 8.18 -3.45 -16.52
CA ASP A 290 8.73 -2.77 -15.34
C ASP A 290 10.12 -3.31 -14.95
N THR A 291 10.29 -4.64 -14.96
CA THR A 291 11.55 -5.29 -14.57
C THR A 291 12.72 -4.83 -15.44
N PHE A 292 12.50 -4.73 -16.74
CA PHE A 292 13.55 -4.45 -17.74
C PHE A 292 13.47 -3.04 -18.32
N ALA A 293 12.60 -2.17 -17.79
CA ALA A 293 12.33 -0.83 -18.31
C ALA A 293 12.08 -0.80 -19.83
N LEU A 294 11.21 -1.73 -20.31
CA LEU A 294 10.90 -1.92 -21.72
C LEU A 294 9.68 -1.13 -22.16
N ASP A 295 9.62 -0.79 -23.43
CA ASP A 295 8.39 -0.38 -24.10
C ASP A 295 7.57 -1.59 -24.52
N VAL A 296 6.26 -1.40 -24.68
CA VAL A 296 5.34 -2.48 -25.08
C VAL A 296 5.64 -3.01 -26.51
N HIS A 297 6.36 -2.26 -27.33
CA HIS A 297 6.77 -2.65 -28.68
C HIS A 297 8.15 -3.32 -28.73
N ASP A 298 8.88 -3.37 -27.61
CA ASP A 298 10.20 -3.98 -27.55
C ASP A 298 10.13 -5.50 -27.64
N ASP A 299 11.28 -6.12 -28.01
CA ASP A 299 11.45 -7.56 -27.90
C ASP A 299 11.54 -7.97 -26.43
N LEU A 300 10.64 -8.83 -26.01
CA LEU A 300 10.51 -9.31 -24.64
C LEU A 300 11.42 -10.51 -24.32
N CYS A 301 12.00 -11.18 -25.32
CA CYS A 301 12.75 -12.43 -25.17
C CYS A 301 14.25 -12.20 -24.89
N ARG A 302 14.62 -11.59 -23.79
CA ARG A 302 16.01 -11.24 -23.45
C ARG A 302 16.83 -12.40 -22.88
N SER A 303 16.18 -13.35 -22.19
CA SER A 303 16.88 -14.46 -21.53
C SER A 303 17.29 -15.60 -22.44
N GLN A 304 16.90 -15.59 -23.71
CA GLN A 304 17.20 -16.68 -24.66
C GLN A 304 18.68 -16.92 -24.86
N HIS A 305 19.50 -15.88 -24.75
CA HIS A 305 20.96 -15.92 -24.98
C HIS A 305 21.77 -15.95 -23.69
N VAL A 306 21.11 -16.09 -22.54
CA VAL A 306 21.74 -16.08 -21.22
C VAL A 306 21.78 -17.50 -20.65
N GLY A 307 22.97 -17.94 -20.23
CA GLY A 307 23.19 -19.23 -19.57
C GLY A 307 23.12 -19.12 -18.05
N PRO A 308 23.09 -20.25 -17.34
CA PRO A 308 23.21 -20.25 -15.88
C PRO A 308 24.55 -19.65 -15.44
N SER A 309 24.51 -18.84 -14.39
CA SER A 309 25.69 -18.21 -13.79
C SER A 309 25.52 -18.10 -12.26
N VAL A 310 26.54 -17.58 -11.59
CA VAL A 310 26.48 -17.34 -10.13
C VAL A 310 25.34 -16.38 -9.75
N LEU A 311 25.03 -15.43 -10.63
CA LEU A 311 23.97 -14.45 -10.42
C LEU A 311 22.58 -14.97 -10.81
N PHE A 312 22.51 -15.91 -11.76
CA PHE A 312 21.24 -16.44 -12.30
C PHE A 312 21.30 -17.97 -12.38
N ASP A 313 20.69 -18.63 -11.43
CA ASP A 313 20.58 -20.08 -11.43
C ASP A 313 19.63 -20.58 -12.55
N GLU A 314 19.73 -21.86 -12.88
CA GLU A 314 18.91 -22.48 -13.94
C GLU A 314 17.41 -22.35 -13.66
N GLU A 315 17.00 -22.37 -12.37
CA GLU A 315 15.59 -22.24 -12.00
C GLU A 315 15.09 -20.81 -12.17
N ALA A 316 15.92 -19.81 -11.86
CA ALA A 316 15.60 -18.41 -12.07
C ALA A 316 15.46 -18.10 -13.58
N LEU A 317 16.36 -18.60 -14.40
CA LEU A 317 16.26 -18.45 -15.86
C LEU A 317 15.05 -19.18 -16.45
N LYS A 318 14.71 -20.37 -15.97
CA LYS A 318 13.49 -21.07 -16.40
C LYS A 318 12.22 -20.28 -16.03
N ARG A 319 12.19 -19.65 -14.85
CA ARG A 319 11.08 -18.79 -14.45
C ARG A 319 10.98 -17.54 -15.31
N LEU A 320 12.11 -16.90 -15.59
CA LEU A 320 12.16 -15.72 -16.46
C LEU A 320 11.69 -16.06 -17.87
N ARG A 321 12.15 -17.14 -18.47
CA ARG A 321 11.73 -17.59 -19.81
C ARG A 321 10.22 -17.85 -19.89
N ARG A 322 9.63 -18.47 -18.84
CA ARG A 322 8.17 -18.63 -18.76
C ARG A 322 7.43 -17.31 -18.70
N LEU A 323 7.95 -16.36 -17.92
CA LEU A 323 7.37 -15.01 -17.84
C LEU A 323 7.46 -14.30 -19.20
N GLU A 324 8.59 -14.39 -19.89
CA GLU A 324 8.80 -13.85 -21.25
C GLU A 324 7.82 -14.47 -22.26
N GLU A 325 7.64 -15.79 -22.25
CA GLU A 325 6.68 -16.48 -23.10
C GLU A 325 5.23 -16.03 -22.85
N GLN A 326 4.84 -15.91 -21.59
CA GLN A 326 3.52 -15.42 -21.21
C GLN A 326 3.32 -13.96 -21.63
N ALA A 327 4.29 -13.11 -21.36
CA ALA A 327 4.25 -11.69 -21.72
C ALA A 327 4.19 -11.49 -23.24
N ALA A 328 4.97 -12.25 -24.01
CA ALA A 328 4.96 -12.18 -25.47
C ALA A 328 3.60 -12.62 -26.06
N ALA A 329 2.97 -13.64 -25.47
CA ALA A 329 1.63 -14.07 -25.88
C ALA A 329 0.57 -12.98 -25.61
N ILE A 330 0.67 -12.29 -24.48
CA ILE A 330 -0.19 -11.16 -24.13
C ILE A 330 0.08 -9.99 -25.08
N GLN A 331 1.34 -9.63 -25.28
CA GLN A 331 1.76 -8.56 -26.20
C GLN A 331 1.17 -8.76 -27.60
N GLN A 332 1.26 -9.95 -28.17
CA GLN A 332 0.69 -10.26 -29.49
C GLN A 332 -0.83 -10.04 -29.55
N GLN A 333 -1.55 -10.25 -28.46
CA GLN A 333 -3.00 -10.05 -28.41
C GLN A 333 -3.39 -8.59 -28.27
N ILE A 334 -2.63 -7.79 -27.51
CA ILE A 334 -3.00 -6.41 -27.22
C ILE A 334 -2.42 -5.39 -28.21
N LEU A 335 -1.27 -5.64 -28.82
CA LEU A 335 -0.62 -4.71 -29.76
C LEU A 335 -1.56 -4.24 -30.88
N PRO A 336 -2.30 -5.10 -31.58
CA PRO A 336 -3.22 -4.66 -32.62
C PRO A 336 -4.31 -3.70 -32.11
N GLN A 337 -4.74 -3.89 -30.86
CA GLN A 337 -5.74 -3.04 -30.21
C GLN A 337 -5.12 -1.69 -29.82
N LEU A 338 -3.90 -1.71 -29.27
CA LEU A 338 -3.16 -0.51 -28.92
C LEU A 338 -2.84 0.37 -30.14
N ASP A 339 -2.44 -0.24 -31.23
CA ASP A 339 -2.19 0.46 -32.52
C ASP A 339 -3.50 1.04 -33.11
N LEU A 340 -4.58 0.27 -33.04
CA LEU A 340 -5.90 0.76 -33.44
C LEU A 340 -6.30 1.99 -32.63
N ILE A 341 -6.14 1.96 -31.32
CA ILE A 341 -6.45 3.08 -30.43
C ILE A 341 -5.63 4.32 -30.79
N ARG A 342 -4.35 4.13 -31.06
CA ARG A 342 -3.44 5.23 -31.39
C ARG A 342 -3.82 5.93 -32.71
N ASP A 343 -4.17 5.18 -33.72
CA ASP A 343 -4.24 5.65 -35.10
C ASP A 343 -5.68 5.85 -35.61
N CYS A 344 -6.72 5.34 -34.91
CA CYS A 344 -8.09 5.49 -35.35
C CYS A 344 -8.62 6.93 -35.16
N PRO A 345 -9.58 7.37 -35.99
CA PRO A 345 -10.34 8.61 -35.74
C PRO A 345 -11.06 8.55 -34.39
N LEU A 346 -11.28 9.69 -33.75
CA LEU A 346 -11.87 9.76 -32.41
C LEU A 346 -13.33 9.24 -32.36
N ASP A 347 -14.10 9.43 -33.42
CA ASP A 347 -15.45 8.85 -33.55
C ASP A 347 -15.43 7.32 -33.57
N THR A 348 -14.47 6.74 -34.29
CA THR A 348 -14.25 5.30 -34.32
C THR A 348 -13.77 4.78 -32.97
N LEU A 349 -12.85 5.51 -32.30
CA LEU A 349 -12.43 5.23 -30.95
C LEU A 349 -13.62 5.19 -29.99
N PHE A 350 -14.47 6.20 -30.06
CA PHE A 350 -15.65 6.30 -29.22
C PHE A 350 -16.64 5.14 -29.45
N THR A 351 -16.83 4.77 -30.72
CA THR A 351 -17.67 3.61 -31.05
C THR A 351 -17.13 2.33 -30.42
N HIS A 352 -15.83 2.09 -30.54
CA HIS A 352 -15.19 0.92 -29.90
C HIS A 352 -15.28 0.96 -28.38
N VAL A 353 -15.07 2.11 -27.74
CA VAL A 353 -15.24 2.26 -26.29
C VAL A 353 -16.68 1.92 -25.90
N SER A 354 -17.65 2.47 -26.62
CA SER A 354 -19.07 2.24 -26.35
C SER A 354 -19.47 0.77 -26.53
N GLU A 355 -18.99 0.11 -27.57
CA GLU A 355 -19.24 -1.32 -27.82
C GLU A 355 -18.65 -2.20 -26.71
N ARG A 356 -17.40 -1.96 -26.34
CA ARG A 356 -16.74 -2.69 -25.24
C ARG A 356 -17.45 -2.47 -23.91
N CYS A 357 -17.89 -1.25 -23.65
CA CYS A 357 -18.64 -0.94 -22.44
C CYS A 357 -20.03 -1.57 -22.45
N ALA A 358 -20.73 -1.59 -23.59
CA ALA A 358 -22.02 -2.27 -23.70
C ALA A 358 -21.91 -3.78 -23.44
N GLU A 359 -20.86 -4.43 -23.95
CA GLU A 359 -20.59 -5.85 -23.68
C GLU A 359 -20.33 -6.11 -22.18
N ARG A 360 -19.56 -5.27 -21.54
CA ARG A 360 -19.15 -5.44 -20.15
C ARG A 360 -20.22 -5.04 -19.15
N PHE A 361 -20.93 -3.96 -19.42
CA PHE A 361 -21.94 -3.40 -18.53
C PHE A 361 -23.36 -3.84 -18.85
N SER A 362 -23.56 -4.74 -19.80
CA SER A 362 -24.85 -5.37 -20.03
C SER A 362 -25.47 -6.00 -18.77
N ALA A 363 -24.62 -6.37 -17.79
CA ALA A 363 -25.03 -6.81 -16.46
C ALA A 363 -25.17 -5.64 -15.44
N GLY A 364 -24.74 -4.42 -15.74
CA GLY A 364 -24.64 -3.29 -14.81
C GLY A 364 -25.88 -2.40 -14.68
N GLY A 365 -26.92 -2.68 -15.41
CA GLY A 365 -28.22 -2.02 -15.26
C GLY A 365 -28.23 -0.51 -15.57
N ARG A 366 -29.08 0.22 -14.85
CA ARG A 366 -29.38 1.64 -15.09
C ARG A 366 -28.17 2.56 -14.85
N THR A 367 -27.30 2.24 -13.91
CA THR A 367 -26.13 3.05 -13.55
C THR A 367 -25.09 3.07 -14.67
N ALA A 368 -24.85 1.93 -15.32
CA ALA A 368 -23.96 1.85 -16.47
C ALA A 368 -24.48 2.67 -17.65
N LEU A 369 -25.78 2.67 -17.91
CA LEU A 369 -26.43 3.51 -18.94
C LEU A 369 -26.25 5.01 -18.66
N GLN A 370 -26.36 5.44 -17.42
CA GLN A 370 -26.12 6.85 -17.05
C GLN A 370 -24.68 7.27 -17.26
N GLY A 371 -23.73 6.40 -16.92
CA GLY A 371 -22.31 6.63 -17.17
C GLY A 371 -22.02 6.76 -18.67
N MET A 372 -22.54 5.86 -19.48
CA MET A 372 -22.42 5.93 -20.94
C MET A 372 -22.95 7.25 -21.49
N GLN A 373 -24.12 7.68 -21.05
CA GLN A 373 -24.71 8.95 -21.49
C GLN A 373 -23.84 10.15 -21.11
N ALA A 374 -23.31 10.19 -19.88
CA ALA A 374 -22.45 11.27 -19.42
C ALA A 374 -21.12 11.35 -20.21
N VAL A 375 -20.50 10.22 -20.49
CA VAL A 375 -19.28 10.17 -21.32
C VAL A 375 -19.60 10.58 -22.76
N GLN A 376 -20.72 10.10 -23.32
CA GLN A 376 -21.17 10.43 -24.66
C GLN A 376 -21.40 11.92 -24.80
N GLU A 377 -22.08 12.57 -23.85
CA GLU A 377 -22.29 14.01 -23.82
C GLU A 377 -20.98 14.81 -23.87
N VAL A 378 -19.95 14.38 -23.10
CA VAL A 378 -18.65 15.04 -23.11
C VAL A 378 -17.97 14.90 -24.47
N LEU A 379 -17.95 13.71 -25.05
CA LEU A 379 -17.28 13.45 -26.32
C LEU A 379 -18.01 14.08 -27.52
N GLU A 380 -19.32 14.06 -27.55
CA GLU A 380 -20.12 14.75 -28.58
C GLU A 380 -19.91 16.28 -28.52
N ALA A 381 -19.86 16.83 -27.29
CA ALA A 381 -19.57 18.25 -27.09
C ALA A 381 -18.14 18.62 -27.49
N ALA A 382 -17.20 17.72 -27.25
CA ALA A 382 -15.78 17.94 -27.58
C ALA A 382 -15.48 17.87 -29.08
N TRP A 383 -16.23 17.09 -29.82
CA TRP A 383 -15.98 16.82 -31.23
C TRP A 383 -15.75 18.09 -32.12
N PRO A 384 -16.58 19.14 -32.04
CA PRO A 384 -16.37 20.33 -32.84
C PRO A 384 -15.14 21.14 -32.46
N HIS A 385 -14.56 20.90 -31.31
CA HIS A 385 -13.48 21.70 -30.71
C HIS A 385 -12.13 20.96 -30.63
N LEU A 386 -12.06 19.76 -31.22
CA LEU A 386 -10.85 18.92 -31.14
C LEU A 386 -9.93 19.23 -32.34
N HIS A 387 -8.92 20.07 -32.12
CA HIS A 387 -7.95 20.48 -33.15
C HIS A 387 -6.49 20.26 -32.73
N SER A 388 -6.20 20.04 -31.45
CA SER A 388 -4.85 19.93 -30.91
C SER A 388 -4.73 18.92 -29.76
N GLU A 389 -3.51 18.60 -29.35
CA GLU A 389 -3.25 17.78 -28.15
C GLU A 389 -3.69 18.47 -26.86
N ASP A 390 -3.67 19.79 -26.82
CA ASP A 390 -4.14 20.56 -25.65
C ASP A 390 -5.64 20.40 -25.46
N ASP A 391 -6.40 20.33 -26.56
CA ASP A 391 -7.82 20.02 -26.53
C ASP A 391 -8.09 18.67 -25.92
N LEU A 392 -7.28 17.67 -26.30
CA LEU A 392 -7.36 16.33 -25.72
C LEU A 392 -7.10 16.34 -24.21
N SER A 393 -6.13 17.15 -23.76
CA SER A 393 -5.82 17.32 -22.35
C SER A 393 -6.98 17.91 -21.55
N PHE A 394 -7.71 18.84 -22.17
CA PHE A 394 -8.89 19.44 -21.55
C PHE A 394 -10.05 18.45 -21.47
N ILE A 395 -10.28 17.66 -22.50
CA ILE A 395 -11.30 16.59 -22.53
C ILE A 395 -11.03 15.56 -21.45
N ILE A 396 -9.76 15.14 -21.27
CA ILE A 396 -9.36 14.22 -20.22
C ILE A 396 -9.76 14.75 -18.83
N ARG A 397 -9.56 16.05 -18.57
CA ARG A 397 -10.00 16.68 -17.31
C ARG A 397 -11.52 16.68 -17.15
N LEU A 398 -12.28 16.95 -18.22
CA LEU A 398 -13.75 16.88 -18.16
C LEU A 398 -14.27 15.47 -17.87
N LEU A 399 -13.63 14.44 -18.42
CA LEU A 399 -13.99 13.05 -18.14
C LEU A 399 -13.65 12.64 -16.69
N ASP A 400 -12.60 13.22 -16.13
CA ASP A 400 -12.21 12.95 -14.74
C ASP A 400 -13.21 13.50 -13.71
N ASP A 401 -13.98 14.50 -14.10
CA ASP A 401 -15.06 15.09 -13.29
C ASP A 401 -16.34 14.25 -13.28
N ILE A 402 -16.48 13.26 -14.16
CA ILE A 402 -17.68 12.42 -14.19
C ILE A 402 -17.75 11.53 -12.96
N ARG A 403 -18.82 11.69 -12.20
CA ARG A 403 -19.10 10.89 -11.01
C ARG A 403 -20.45 10.19 -11.15
N LEU A 404 -20.46 8.89 -10.94
CA LEU A 404 -21.69 8.12 -10.83
C LEU A 404 -22.22 8.19 -9.41
N HIS A 405 -23.48 8.53 -9.29
CA HIS A 405 -24.21 8.38 -8.05
C HIS A 405 -24.93 7.02 -8.08
N SER A 406 -24.33 6.01 -7.46
CA SER A 406 -24.98 4.72 -7.32
C SER A 406 -26.05 4.80 -6.22
N ALA A 407 -27.27 5.13 -6.59
CA ALA A 407 -28.39 4.73 -5.76
C ALA A 407 -28.51 3.20 -5.90
N GLY A 408 -28.14 2.44 -4.89
CA GLY A 408 -28.27 0.98 -4.91
C GLY A 408 -29.68 0.57 -5.34
N GLU A 409 -29.80 -0.41 -6.23
CA GLU A 409 -31.10 -0.92 -6.70
C GLU A 409 -31.97 -1.49 -5.57
N GLN A 410 -31.36 -1.81 -4.44
CA GLN A 410 -32.02 -2.27 -3.22
C GLN A 410 -31.46 -1.53 -2.01
N LEU A 411 -32.29 -0.72 -1.40
CA LEU A 411 -31.95 -0.06 -0.14
C LEU A 411 -32.10 -1.04 1.01
N ARG A 412 -31.01 -1.46 1.59
CA ARG A 412 -30.98 -2.35 2.74
C ARG A 412 -30.16 -1.75 3.87
N GLY A 413 -30.64 -1.93 5.09
CA GLY A 413 -29.91 -1.56 6.29
C GLY A 413 -29.81 -0.05 6.51
N VAL A 414 -28.71 0.38 7.15
CA VAL A 414 -28.44 1.78 7.47
C VAL A 414 -28.27 2.60 6.21
N ILE A 415 -29.00 3.70 6.08
CA ILE A 415 -28.83 4.64 4.96
C ILE A 415 -27.79 5.69 5.33
N ILE A 416 -26.67 5.69 4.60
CA ILE A 416 -25.60 6.67 4.74
C ILE A 416 -25.77 7.74 3.67
N HIS A 417 -25.89 9.00 4.09
CA HIS A 417 -26.19 10.11 3.20
C HIS A 417 -25.47 11.41 3.62
N GLY A 418 -25.45 12.38 2.72
CA GLY A 418 -24.93 13.71 2.99
C GLY A 418 -25.98 14.63 3.66
N MET A 419 -25.56 15.88 3.88
CA MET A 419 -26.37 16.86 4.61
C MET A 419 -27.64 17.31 3.85
N LYS A 420 -27.63 17.25 2.53
CA LYS A 420 -28.76 17.72 1.70
C LYS A 420 -29.93 16.76 1.65
N GLU A 421 -29.72 15.49 1.98
CA GLU A 421 -30.75 14.46 1.98
C GLU A 421 -31.36 14.33 3.39
N LEU A 422 -32.66 14.53 3.48
CA LEU A 422 -33.41 14.41 4.73
C LEU A 422 -34.31 13.18 4.70
N PHE A 423 -34.03 12.20 5.54
CA PHE A 423 -34.80 10.95 5.65
C PHE A 423 -35.74 10.99 6.85
N TYR A 424 -36.93 11.60 6.68
CA TYR A 424 -37.91 11.68 7.76
C TYR A 424 -38.51 10.33 8.16
N GLU A 425 -38.32 9.33 7.35
CA GLU A 425 -38.94 8.02 7.51
C GLU A 425 -38.16 7.05 8.35
N ARG A 426 -36.91 7.39 8.68
CA ARG A 426 -36.08 6.60 9.56
C ARG A 426 -36.19 7.15 10.98
N PRO A 427 -36.70 6.33 11.96
CA PRO A 427 -36.92 6.79 13.32
C PRO A 427 -35.64 7.20 14.07
N ILE A 428 -34.48 6.60 13.71
CA ILE A 428 -33.20 6.85 14.35
C ILE A 428 -32.28 7.56 13.35
N ARG A 429 -31.74 8.68 13.76
CA ARG A 429 -30.83 9.47 12.93
C ARG A 429 -29.52 9.77 13.65
N PHE A 430 -28.41 9.47 13.00
CA PHE A 430 -27.08 9.89 13.41
C PHE A 430 -26.60 11.08 12.60
N LEU A 431 -25.94 12.04 13.26
CA LEU A 431 -25.18 13.12 12.66
C LEU A 431 -23.70 12.89 13.02
N CYS A 432 -22.87 12.55 12.03
CA CYS A 432 -21.44 12.26 12.25
C CYS A 432 -20.56 13.44 11.84
N GLY A 433 -19.57 13.75 12.67
CA GLY A 433 -18.66 14.85 12.42
C GLY A 433 -19.25 16.21 12.75
N ALA A 434 -20.06 16.34 13.77
CA ALA A 434 -20.78 17.56 14.15
C ALA A 434 -19.88 18.61 14.82
N THR A 435 -18.79 19.00 14.12
CA THR A 435 -17.81 20.00 14.59
C THR A 435 -18.17 21.41 14.13
N MET A 436 -17.52 22.41 14.69
CA MET A 436 -17.67 23.83 14.26
C MET A 436 -17.33 24.04 12.77
N ASN A 437 -16.45 23.20 12.20
CA ASN A 437 -16.01 23.30 10.80
C ASN A 437 -16.99 22.65 9.82
N THR A 438 -17.76 21.67 10.27
CA THR A 438 -18.65 20.86 9.41
C THR A 438 -20.12 21.22 9.55
N TRP A 439 -20.53 21.82 10.66
CA TRP A 439 -21.88 22.26 10.91
C TRP A 439 -21.91 23.74 11.32
N PRO A 440 -22.77 24.57 10.73
CA PRO A 440 -23.83 24.22 9.77
C PRO A 440 -23.34 23.96 8.33
N GLY A 441 -22.00 23.97 8.09
CA GLY A 441 -21.43 23.66 6.79
C GLY A 441 -21.66 24.73 5.71
N PHE A 442 -21.92 25.96 6.14
CA PHE A 442 -22.03 27.10 5.22
C PHE A 442 -20.62 27.51 4.77
N VAL A 443 -20.45 27.58 3.46
CA VAL A 443 -19.20 28.02 2.84
C VAL A 443 -19.44 29.35 2.15
N PRO A 444 -18.81 30.44 2.57
CA PRO A 444 -18.81 31.70 1.81
C PRO A 444 -18.22 31.51 0.42
N HIS A 445 -18.62 32.32 -0.55
CA HIS A 445 -18.01 32.33 -1.86
C HIS A 445 -16.55 32.79 -1.76
N GLY A 446 -15.64 31.92 -2.17
CA GLY A 446 -14.21 32.22 -2.32
C GLY A 446 -13.85 32.25 -3.80
N GLY A 447 -12.53 32.24 -4.07
CA GLY A 447 -12.03 32.24 -5.43
C GLY A 447 -12.05 33.61 -6.09
N ILE A 448 -12.26 33.61 -7.40
CA ILE A 448 -12.17 34.84 -8.21
C ILE A 448 -13.41 35.73 -8.03
N PHE A 449 -14.55 35.10 -7.86
CA PHE A 449 -15.85 35.78 -7.63
C PHE A 449 -16.23 35.72 -6.15
N ASP A 450 -15.38 36.30 -5.31
CA ASP A 450 -15.50 36.30 -3.86
C ASP A 450 -16.68 37.14 -3.32
N GLU A 451 -16.88 37.09 -2.01
CA GLU A 451 -17.94 37.86 -1.33
C GLU A 451 -17.81 39.37 -1.55
N LYS A 452 -16.59 39.91 -1.61
CA LYS A 452 -16.35 41.33 -1.79
C LYS A 452 -16.87 41.82 -3.14
N LEU A 453 -16.63 41.06 -4.22
CA LEU A 453 -17.16 41.34 -5.52
C LEU A 453 -18.69 41.25 -5.54
N ARG A 454 -19.24 40.25 -4.84
CA ARG A 454 -20.70 40.02 -4.78
C ARG A 454 -21.47 41.05 -4.00
N GLU A 455 -20.89 41.60 -2.92
CA GLU A 455 -21.48 42.69 -2.12
C GLU A 455 -21.65 43.98 -2.91
N ALA A 456 -20.90 44.18 -3.99
CA ALA A 456 -21.06 45.33 -4.89
C ALA A 456 -22.23 45.18 -5.87
N LEU A 457 -22.90 44.03 -5.91
CA LEU A 457 -23.94 43.66 -6.85
C LEU A 457 -25.27 43.44 -6.15
N PRO A 458 -26.42 43.61 -6.83
CA PRO A 458 -27.73 43.30 -6.26
C PRO A 458 -28.01 41.81 -6.22
N LEU A 459 -27.07 41.02 -5.64
CA LEU A 459 -27.17 39.60 -5.38
C LEU A 459 -27.56 39.36 -3.91
N PRO A 460 -28.07 38.15 -3.57
CA PRO A 460 -28.36 37.82 -2.18
C PRO A 460 -27.07 37.94 -1.31
N SER A 461 -27.22 38.72 -0.24
CA SER A 461 -26.09 38.96 0.68
C SER A 461 -25.63 37.66 1.37
N MET A 462 -24.40 37.65 1.87
CA MET A 462 -23.90 36.54 2.66
C MET A 462 -24.80 36.22 3.86
N ASP A 463 -25.28 37.26 4.55
CA ASP A 463 -26.17 37.10 5.70
C ASP A 463 -27.53 36.45 5.31
N GLU A 464 -28.14 36.83 4.19
CA GLU A 464 -29.37 36.22 3.69
C GLU A 464 -29.13 34.75 3.32
N ARG A 465 -28.04 34.43 2.66
CA ARG A 465 -27.70 33.04 2.30
C ARG A 465 -27.40 32.21 3.53
N TYR A 466 -26.67 32.77 4.51
CA TYR A 466 -26.39 32.11 5.79
C TYR A 466 -27.65 31.84 6.58
N ALA A 467 -28.54 32.85 6.71
CA ALA A 467 -29.81 32.72 7.41
C ALA A 467 -30.71 31.64 6.76
N HIS A 468 -30.78 31.64 5.43
CA HIS A 468 -31.49 30.60 4.69
C HIS A 468 -30.90 29.21 4.94
N HIS A 469 -29.58 29.06 4.82
CA HIS A 469 -28.88 27.81 5.04
C HIS A 469 -29.13 27.29 6.49
N LEU A 470 -29.04 28.16 7.47
CA LEU A 470 -29.29 27.81 8.87
C LEU A 470 -30.77 27.36 9.08
N ALA A 471 -31.70 28.01 8.40
CA ALA A 471 -33.12 27.59 8.42
C ALA A 471 -33.32 26.19 7.81
N GLN A 472 -32.59 25.86 6.73
CA GLN A 472 -32.59 24.51 6.14
C GLN A 472 -32.01 23.48 7.13
N CYS A 473 -30.86 23.79 7.77
CA CYS A 473 -30.26 22.95 8.81
C CYS A 473 -31.21 22.70 9.97
N GLY A 474 -32.04 23.69 10.31
CA GLY A 474 -33.08 23.56 11.33
C GLY A 474 -34.09 22.43 11.09
N LYS A 475 -34.24 21.97 9.83
CA LYS A 475 -35.10 20.82 9.49
C LYS A 475 -34.63 19.50 10.09
N TYR A 476 -33.35 19.39 10.46
CA TYR A 476 -32.83 18.21 11.19
C TYR A 476 -33.44 18.04 12.59
N ARG A 477 -33.97 19.10 13.18
CA ARG A 477 -34.74 19.03 14.43
C ARG A 477 -36.04 18.21 14.28
N MET A 478 -36.52 18.02 13.06
CA MET A 478 -37.74 17.24 12.77
C MET A 478 -37.45 15.73 12.66
N ALA A 479 -36.36 15.21 13.24
CA ALA A 479 -36.13 13.78 13.36
C ALA A 479 -37.28 13.10 14.15
N GLN A 480 -37.65 11.88 13.74
CA GLN A 480 -38.92 11.30 14.23
C GLN A 480 -38.86 10.86 15.70
N GLN A 481 -37.89 10.00 16.08
CA GLN A 481 -37.86 9.48 17.47
C GLN A 481 -36.55 9.84 18.16
N THR A 482 -35.43 9.46 17.57
CA THR A 482 -34.12 9.61 18.18
C THR A 482 -33.18 10.34 17.22
N LEU A 483 -32.55 11.40 17.74
CA LEU A 483 -31.49 12.15 17.07
C LEU A 483 -30.23 12.05 17.91
N ILE A 484 -29.15 11.50 17.32
CA ILE A 484 -27.85 11.33 17.98
C ILE A 484 -26.81 12.07 17.15
N ALA A 485 -26.17 13.04 17.76
CA ALA A 485 -25.04 13.75 17.14
C ALA A 485 -23.73 13.30 17.79
N LEU A 486 -22.70 13.16 16.96
CA LEU A 486 -21.36 12.81 17.41
C LEU A 486 -20.33 13.74 16.76
N TYR A 487 -19.25 13.97 17.47
CA TYR A 487 -18.10 14.68 16.91
C TYR A 487 -16.77 14.11 17.41
N PRO A 488 -15.70 14.13 16.60
CA PRO A 488 -14.37 13.70 17.00
C PRO A 488 -13.66 14.81 17.76
N GLN A 489 -13.04 14.50 18.92
CA GLN A 489 -12.27 15.46 19.71
C GLN A 489 -11.03 15.98 19.01
N GLY A 490 -10.49 15.20 18.08
CA GLY A 490 -9.30 15.56 17.33
C GLY A 490 -9.21 14.90 15.96
N THR A 491 -8.36 15.50 15.13
CA THR A 491 -7.96 14.94 13.84
C THR A 491 -6.75 14.01 14.02
N TYR A 492 -6.45 13.21 13.00
CA TYR A 492 -5.22 12.39 12.96
C TYR A 492 -3.93 13.23 12.94
N GLU A 493 -4.04 14.52 12.58
CA GLU A 493 -2.93 15.50 12.60
C GLU A 493 -2.71 16.12 14.00
N GLY A 494 -3.49 15.74 15.00
CA GLY A 494 -3.39 16.26 16.36
C GLY A 494 -4.10 17.59 16.61
N LYS A 495 -4.92 18.10 15.68
CA LYS A 495 -5.75 19.29 15.89
C LYS A 495 -6.96 18.92 16.74
N SER A 496 -7.28 19.75 17.73
CA SER A 496 -8.50 19.62 18.54
C SER A 496 -9.72 20.12 17.79
N ASN A 497 -10.84 19.43 17.97
CA ASN A 497 -12.16 19.84 17.48
C ASN A 497 -13.10 20.08 18.64
N GLU A 498 -14.03 20.99 18.43
CA GLU A 498 -15.14 21.31 19.33
C GLU A 498 -16.46 21.06 18.63
N ALA A 499 -17.51 20.78 19.39
CA ALA A 499 -18.87 20.68 18.85
C ALA A 499 -19.31 22.03 18.28
N SER A 500 -20.15 22.02 17.27
CA SER A 500 -20.82 23.24 16.80
C SER A 500 -21.79 23.74 17.85
N LEU A 501 -21.78 25.05 18.10
CA LEU A 501 -22.73 25.70 19.02
C LEU A 501 -24.18 25.47 18.59
N GLU A 502 -24.46 25.49 17.31
CA GLU A 502 -25.79 25.22 16.76
C GLU A 502 -26.24 23.77 17.02
N ILE A 503 -25.30 22.83 16.99
CA ILE A 503 -25.56 21.42 17.37
C ILE A 503 -25.87 21.34 18.87
N GLU A 504 -25.08 21.94 19.72
CA GLU A 504 -25.34 21.94 21.17
C GLU A 504 -26.73 22.52 21.49
N GLN A 505 -27.09 23.63 20.88
CA GLN A 505 -28.41 24.22 21.00
C GLN A 505 -29.53 23.30 20.45
N MET A 506 -29.30 22.68 19.29
CA MET A 506 -30.25 21.74 18.71
C MET A 506 -30.43 20.51 19.58
N MET A 507 -29.40 20.02 20.24
CA MET A 507 -29.43 18.86 21.13
C MET A 507 -29.91 19.22 22.56
N LYS A 508 -30.09 20.53 22.85
CA LYS A 508 -30.48 21.04 24.19
C LYS A 508 -29.48 20.69 25.28
N VAL A 509 -28.21 20.72 24.98
CA VAL A 509 -27.13 20.58 25.97
C VAL A 509 -26.90 21.92 26.64
N HIS A 510 -26.82 21.94 27.95
CA HIS A 510 -26.45 23.14 28.69
C HIS A 510 -24.93 23.29 28.75
N ALA A 511 -24.44 24.52 28.78
CA ALA A 511 -23.01 24.82 28.71
C ALA A 511 -22.15 24.12 29.80
N ASP A 512 -22.76 23.82 30.95
CA ASP A 512 -22.09 23.16 32.08
C ASP A 512 -22.22 21.62 32.08
N ASP A 513 -22.99 21.04 31.15
CA ASP A 513 -23.18 19.58 31.09
C ASP A 513 -22.00 18.92 30.36
N PRO A 514 -21.31 17.96 31.00
CA PRO A 514 -20.20 17.28 30.33
C PRO A 514 -20.71 16.39 29.20
N ILE A 515 -20.23 16.61 27.96
CA ILE A 515 -20.57 15.76 26.83
C ILE A 515 -19.87 14.40 27.01
N PRO A 516 -20.61 13.28 27.05
CA PRO A 516 -20.04 11.96 27.27
C PRO A 516 -19.05 11.56 26.15
N LEU A 517 -17.90 11.00 26.56
CA LEU A 517 -16.93 10.42 25.65
C LEU A 517 -17.30 8.96 25.38
N LEU A 518 -17.58 8.63 24.15
CA LEU A 518 -17.74 7.24 23.72
C LEU A 518 -16.37 6.63 23.44
N GLN A 519 -16.07 5.58 24.15
CA GLN A 519 -14.90 4.73 23.89
C GLN A 519 -15.43 3.37 23.44
N PRO A 520 -15.45 3.12 22.14
CA PRO A 520 -15.84 1.81 21.63
C PRO A 520 -14.91 0.76 22.25
N GLN A 521 -15.49 -0.29 22.79
CA GLN A 521 -14.70 -1.42 23.25
C GLN A 521 -13.99 -1.99 22.03
N ALA A 522 -12.67 -2.07 22.11
CA ALA A 522 -11.92 -2.74 21.07
C ALA A 522 -12.48 -4.18 20.96
N VAL A 523 -13.23 -4.44 19.92
CA VAL A 523 -13.57 -5.80 19.54
C VAL A 523 -12.28 -6.41 19.03
N HIS A 524 -11.42 -6.76 19.95
CA HIS A 524 -10.39 -7.72 19.69
C HIS A 524 -11.12 -9.06 19.51
N ARG A 525 -11.62 -9.34 18.32
CA ARG A 525 -11.49 -10.69 17.85
C ARG A 525 -9.97 -10.93 17.79
N ARG A 526 -9.39 -11.24 18.92
CA ARG A 526 -8.22 -12.08 18.95
C ARG A 526 -8.69 -13.38 18.33
N ILE A 527 -8.62 -13.44 17.02
CA ILE A 527 -8.24 -14.69 16.40
C ILE A 527 -6.84 -14.86 16.99
N THR A 528 -6.74 -15.58 18.10
CA THR A 528 -5.48 -16.15 18.52
C THR A 528 -5.23 -17.14 17.41
N PRO A 529 -4.37 -16.84 16.43
CA PRO A 529 -4.10 -17.83 15.42
C PRO A 529 -3.50 -18.96 16.22
N THR A 530 -4.07 -20.14 16.11
CA THR A 530 -3.44 -21.34 16.61
C THR A 530 -2.19 -21.50 15.76
N HIS A 531 -1.08 -20.97 16.23
CA HIS A 531 0.23 -21.05 15.57
C HIS A 531 0.81 -22.46 15.74
N HIS A 532 0.00 -23.48 15.58
CA HIS A 532 0.37 -24.86 15.71
C HIS A 532 -0.32 -25.67 14.62
N LEU A 533 0.45 -26.41 13.84
CA LEU A 533 -0.06 -27.40 12.93
C LEU A 533 -0.35 -28.69 13.70
N ASN A 534 -1.32 -29.46 13.23
CA ASN A 534 -1.44 -30.84 13.67
C ASN A 534 -0.17 -31.62 13.25
N ALA A 535 0.36 -32.45 14.12
CA ALA A 535 1.59 -33.21 13.87
C ALA A 535 1.55 -34.05 12.58
N ASP A 536 0.40 -34.66 12.26
CA ASP A 536 0.23 -35.39 11.00
C ASP A 536 0.36 -34.48 9.77
N LEU A 537 -0.14 -33.24 9.86
CA LEU A 537 -0.02 -32.27 8.79
C LEU A 537 1.43 -31.79 8.68
N ALA A 538 2.10 -31.53 9.80
CA ALA A 538 3.50 -31.14 9.82
C ALA A 538 4.40 -32.22 9.22
N ARG A 539 4.18 -33.47 9.58
CA ARG A 539 4.90 -34.62 9.01
C ARG A 539 4.68 -34.71 7.50
N ARG A 540 3.44 -34.62 7.02
CA ARG A 540 3.15 -34.59 5.57
C ARG A 540 3.77 -33.41 4.84
N LEU A 541 3.91 -32.27 5.52
CA LEU A 541 4.48 -31.06 4.94
C LEU A 541 6.01 -31.14 4.82
N TYR A 542 6.68 -31.66 5.84
CA TYR A 542 8.13 -31.60 5.98
C TYR A 542 8.86 -32.90 5.69
N LEU A 543 8.23 -34.07 5.87
CA LEU A 543 8.87 -35.35 5.58
C LEU A 543 8.69 -35.77 4.11
N ARG A 544 9.77 -36.26 3.53
CA ARG A 544 9.77 -36.96 2.23
C ARG A 544 10.40 -38.32 2.45
N ASP A 545 9.66 -39.40 2.24
CA ASP A 545 10.13 -40.80 2.44
C ASP A 545 10.74 -40.99 3.85
N HIS A 546 10.04 -40.53 4.91
CA HIS A 546 10.49 -40.55 6.30
C HIS A 546 11.78 -39.75 6.58
N VAL A 547 12.19 -38.83 5.68
CA VAL A 547 13.37 -37.99 5.86
C VAL A 547 12.97 -36.52 5.94
N LEU A 548 13.40 -35.83 7.01
CA LEU A 548 13.38 -34.38 7.13
C LEU A 548 14.64 -33.81 6.47
N TYR A 549 14.51 -33.18 5.31
CA TYR A 549 15.60 -32.49 4.64
C TYR A 549 15.72 -31.07 5.16
N GLY A 550 16.90 -30.69 5.60
CA GLY A 550 17.18 -29.36 6.12
C GLY A 550 18.54 -28.82 5.75
N SER A 551 18.66 -27.50 5.75
CA SER A 551 19.94 -26.79 5.73
C SER A 551 20.19 -26.14 7.09
N ILE A 552 21.43 -25.83 7.38
CA ILE A 552 21.78 -25.15 8.64
C ILE A 552 21.03 -23.83 8.77
N SER A 553 20.98 -23.03 7.69
CA SER A 553 20.27 -21.76 7.65
C SER A 553 18.74 -21.92 7.86
N ALA A 554 18.16 -23.03 7.43
CA ALA A 554 16.75 -23.34 7.68
C ALA A 554 16.49 -23.56 9.17
N PHE A 555 17.35 -24.31 9.86
CA PHE A 555 17.24 -24.57 11.29
C PHE A 555 17.51 -23.30 12.12
N GLU A 556 18.50 -22.49 11.75
CA GLU A 556 18.73 -21.18 12.36
C GLU A 556 17.51 -20.27 12.19
N ARG A 557 16.89 -20.27 10.98
CA ARG A 557 15.62 -19.53 10.72
C ARG A 557 14.48 -20.03 11.59
N TYR A 558 14.32 -21.36 11.72
CA TYR A 558 13.32 -21.94 12.61
C TYR A 558 13.50 -21.45 14.05
N ARG A 559 14.75 -21.47 14.53
CA ARG A 559 15.05 -21.01 15.88
C ARG A 559 14.88 -19.50 16.05
N GLY A 560 15.15 -18.72 14.99
CA GLY A 560 14.88 -17.28 14.96
C GLY A 560 13.38 -16.98 15.06
N CYS A 561 12.57 -17.63 14.23
CA CYS A 561 11.12 -17.51 14.23
C CYS A 561 10.49 -18.73 13.54
N PRO A 562 9.78 -19.62 14.28
CA PRO A 562 9.11 -20.78 13.69
C PRO A 562 8.14 -20.43 12.58
N PHE A 563 7.40 -19.33 12.71
CA PHE A 563 6.46 -18.87 11.68
C PHE A 563 7.17 -18.47 10.38
N SER A 564 8.29 -17.77 10.46
CA SER A 564 9.11 -17.44 9.30
C SER A 564 9.62 -18.68 8.56
N TYR A 565 9.99 -19.72 9.31
CA TYR A 565 10.35 -21.03 8.75
C TYR A 565 9.18 -21.68 8.02
N PHE A 566 7.99 -21.71 8.64
CA PHE A 566 6.78 -22.26 8.04
C PHE A 566 6.43 -21.56 6.72
N LEU A 567 6.46 -20.24 6.69
CA LEU A 567 6.18 -19.50 5.45
C LEU A 567 7.20 -19.81 4.35
N ARG A 568 8.49 -19.88 4.72
CA ARG A 568 9.57 -20.10 3.76
C ARG A 568 9.69 -21.52 3.25
N TYR A 569 9.64 -22.49 4.15
CA TYR A 569 9.92 -23.91 3.84
C TYR A 569 8.68 -24.78 3.83
N GLY A 570 7.66 -24.45 4.60
CA GLY A 570 6.36 -25.13 4.58
C GLY A 570 5.52 -24.71 3.40
N LEU A 571 5.27 -23.41 3.25
CA LEU A 571 4.48 -22.85 2.15
C LEU A 571 5.31 -22.48 0.92
N SER A 572 6.63 -22.63 0.98
CA SER A 572 7.55 -22.31 -0.12
C SER A 572 7.45 -20.86 -0.63
N LEU A 573 7.02 -19.93 0.23
CA LEU A 573 6.91 -18.52 -0.14
C LEU A 573 8.31 -17.93 -0.31
N LYS A 574 8.55 -17.32 -1.45
CA LYS A 574 9.81 -16.63 -1.76
C LYS A 574 9.49 -15.25 -2.30
N ARG A 575 10.13 -14.22 -1.75
CA ARG A 575 10.10 -12.90 -2.38
C ARG A 575 10.88 -12.97 -3.69
N SER A 576 10.28 -12.52 -4.78
CA SER A 576 11.01 -12.39 -6.04
C SER A 576 12.05 -11.28 -5.89
N ARG A 577 13.32 -11.62 -5.93
CA ARG A 577 14.41 -10.64 -5.98
C ARG A 577 14.71 -10.34 -7.45
N GLN A 578 14.43 -9.13 -7.84
CA GLN A 578 14.62 -8.64 -9.21
C GLN A 578 15.92 -7.85 -9.40
N GLN A 579 16.77 -7.76 -8.37
CA GLN A 579 17.97 -6.94 -8.39
C GLN A 579 19.16 -7.69 -7.80
N ILE A 580 20.34 -7.43 -8.37
CA ILE A 580 21.60 -7.79 -7.75
C ILE A 580 21.80 -6.85 -6.56
N ASP A 581 21.89 -7.39 -5.37
CA ASP A 581 22.01 -6.66 -4.11
C ASP A 581 23.33 -6.96 -3.39
N GLU A 582 23.55 -6.37 -2.21
CA GLU A 582 24.75 -6.63 -1.40
C GLU A 582 24.91 -8.11 -0.99
N THR A 583 23.83 -8.88 -0.94
CA THR A 583 23.89 -10.32 -0.67
C THR A 583 24.46 -11.11 -1.86
N SER A 584 24.21 -10.62 -3.06
CA SER A 584 24.82 -11.18 -4.29
C SER A 584 26.33 -10.96 -4.33
N LEU A 585 26.83 -9.81 -3.85
CA LEU A 585 28.27 -9.55 -3.74
C LEU A 585 28.98 -10.57 -2.85
N GLY A 586 28.37 -11.02 -1.77
CA GLY A 586 28.92 -12.10 -0.93
C GLY A 586 29.16 -13.39 -1.72
N ALA A 587 28.15 -13.84 -2.47
CA ALA A 587 28.26 -15.05 -3.29
C ALA A 587 29.33 -14.91 -4.41
N LEU A 588 29.46 -13.71 -5.00
CA LEU A 588 30.51 -13.44 -5.99
C LEU A 588 31.91 -13.51 -5.39
N VAL A 589 32.13 -13.06 -4.15
CA VAL A 589 33.42 -13.19 -3.45
C VAL A 589 33.80 -14.66 -3.24
N HIS A 590 32.84 -15.50 -2.78
CA HIS A 590 33.09 -16.92 -2.63
C HIS A 590 33.48 -17.58 -3.95
N HIS A 591 32.72 -17.33 -4.99
CA HIS A 591 33.00 -17.89 -6.31
C HIS A 591 34.34 -17.43 -6.89
N LEU A 592 34.69 -16.14 -6.73
CA LEU A 592 36.01 -15.62 -7.16
C LEU A 592 37.16 -16.30 -6.40
N LEU A 593 37.01 -16.54 -5.11
CA LEU A 593 38.03 -17.26 -4.32
C LEU A 593 38.15 -18.72 -4.78
N GLU A 594 37.05 -19.40 -5.04
CA GLU A 594 37.02 -20.77 -5.56
C GLU A 594 37.73 -20.83 -6.91
N GLU A 595 37.39 -19.94 -7.83
CA GLU A 595 37.97 -19.90 -9.19
C GLU A 595 39.46 -19.55 -9.15
N LEU A 596 39.88 -18.57 -8.34
CA LEU A 596 41.30 -18.22 -8.15
C LEU A 596 42.09 -19.41 -7.60
N CYS A 597 41.56 -20.10 -6.62
CA CYS A 597 42.24 -21.28 -6.08
C CYS A 597 42.30 -22.43 -7.05
N ALA A 598 41.24 -22.63 -7.87
CA ALA A 598 41.26 -23.64 -8.94
C ALA A 598 42.27 -23.33 -10.04
N GLN A 599 42.40 -22.06 -10.44
CA GLN A 599 43.34 -21.65 -11.49
C GLN A 599 44.80 -21.57 -11.02
N MET A 600 45.06 -21.04 -9.83
CA MET A 600 46.40 -20.69 -9.35
C MET A 600 46.91 -21.58 -8.24
N GLY A 601 46.11 -22.49 -7.70
CA GLY A 601 46.46 -23.36 -6.59
C GLY A 601 46.91 -22.57 -5.36
N LYS A 602 48.04 -22.92 -4.77
CA LYS A 602 48.60 -22.23 -3.59
C LYS A 602 49.05 -20.77 -3.85
N GLN A 603 49.11 -20.32 -5.11
CA GLN A 603 49.48 -18.93 -5.45
C GLN A 603 48.29 -18.01 -5.64
N TYR A 604 47.08 -18.46 -5.34
CA TYR A 604 45.83 -17.68 -5.56
C TYR A 604 45.87 -16.29 -4.87
N ALA A 605 46.49 -16.15 -3.74
CA ALA A 605 46.64 -14.90 -3.02
C ALA A 605 47.62 -13.90 -3.69
N GLN A 606 48.30 -14.32 -4.75
CA GLN A 606 49.23 -13.49 -5.54
C GLN A 606 48.63 -13.02 -6.87
N ALA A 607 47.30 -13.23 -7.05
CA ALA A 607 46.60 -12.77 -8.25
C ALA A 607 46.80 -11.27 -8.46
N ASP A 608 47.12 -10.87 -9.69
CA ASP A 608 47.30 -9.47 -10.03
C ASP A 608 45.97 -8.76 -10.30
N GLU A 609 46.02 -7.43 -10.30
CA GLU A 609 44.83 -6.61 -10.48
C GLU A 609 44.13 -6.84 -11.82
N GLN A 610 44.90 -7.08 -12.88
CA GLN A 610 44.36 -7.31 -14.22
C GLN A 610 43.57 -8.63 -14.30
N GLN A 611 44.10 -9.68 -13.69
CA GLN A 611 43.41 -10.97 -13.56
C GLN A 611 42.08 -10.83 -12.81
N LEU A 612 42.06 -10.08 -11.68
CA LEU A 612 40.83 -9.82 -10.94
C LEU A 612 39.82 -9.05 -11.77
N ILE A 613 40.26 -8.03 -12.53
CA ILE A 613 39.35 -7.25 -13.40
C ILE A 613 38.71 -8.13 -14.47
N GLU A 614 39.50 -9.02 -15.12
CA GLU A 614 38.99 -9.92 -16.14
C GLU A 614 37.99 -10.92 -15.56
N MET A 615 38.29 -11.52 -14.43
CA MET A 615 37.39 -12.45 -13.76
C MET A 615 36.07 -11.76 -13.30
N ILE A 616 36.19 -10.61 -12.66
CA ILE A 616 35.01 -9.84 -12.24
C ILE A 616 34.14 -9.43 -13.43
N SER A 617 34.76 -8.96 -14.53
CA SER A 617 34.04 -8.58 -15.73
C SER A 617 33.32 -9.77 -16.37
N SER A 618 33.92 -10.96 -16.31
CA SER A 618 33.29 -12.20 -16.79
C SER A 618 32.01 -12.53 -16.01
N LEU A 619 31.99 -12.34 -14.68
CA LEU A 619 30.84 -12.62 -13.82
C LEU A 619 29.63 -11.72 -14.07
N PHE A 620 29.85 -10.49 -14.56
CA PHE A 620 28.78 -9.54 -14.83
C PHE A 620 28.24 -9.61 -16.26
N LYS A 621 28.81 -10.41 -17.15
CA LYS A 621 28.46 -10.48 -18.57
C LYS A 621 26.96 -10.80 -18.78
N GLU A 622 26.44 -11.77 -18.07
CA GLU A 622 25.02 -12.16 -18.13
C GLU A 622 24.12 -11.06 -17.59
N ALA A 623 24.52 -10.43 -16.48
CA ALA A 623 23.78 -9.32 -15.90
C ALA A 623 23.72 -8.10 -16.83
N GLU A 624 24.81 -7.77 -17.49
CA GLU A 624 24.88 -6.68 -18.47
C GLU A 624 24.03 -6.97 -19.72
N THR A 625 23.93 -8.23 -20.11
CA THR A 625 23.08 -8.66 -21.22
C THR A 625 21.59 -8.53 -20.85
N LEU A 626 21.21 -8.91 -19.63
CA LEU A 626 19.83 -8.83 -19.15
C LEU A 626 19.40 -7.39 -18.82
N PHE A 627 20.29 -6.59 -18.23
CA PHE A 627 20.01 -5.25 -17.72
C PHE A 627 20.98 -4.19 -18.28
N PRO A 628 20.99 -3.92 -19.59
CA PRO A 628 21.92 -2.97 -20.21
C PRO A 628 21.75 -1.55 -19.64
N ASP A 629 20.56 -1.18 -19.22
CA ASP A 629 20.27 0.16 -18.66
C ASP A 629 20.88 0.38 -17.28
N ARG A 630 21.36 -0.69 -16.60
CA ARG A 630 22.00 -0.63 -15.29
C ARG A 630 23.52 -0.63 -15.33
N HIS A 631 24.10 -0.29 -16.47
CA HIS A 631 25.55 -0.31 -16.67
C HIS A 631 26.33 0.46 -15.59
N ALA A 632 25.89 1.66 -15.23
CA ALA A 632 26.56 2.46 -14.19
C ALA A 632 26.55 1.76 -12.81
N GLN A 633 25.45 1.10 -12.46
CA GLN A 633 25.34 0.32 -11.23
C GLN A 633 26.28 -0.91 -11.25
N HIS A 634 26.31 -1.63 -12.37
CA HIS A 634 27.21 -2.77 -12.54
C HIS A 634 28.68 -2.36 -12.45
N GLU A 635 29.09 -1.26 -13.07
CA GLU A 635 30.46 -0.72 -12.96
C GLU A 635 30.82 -0.34 -11.53
N GLN A 636 29.91 0.28 -10.79
CA GLN A 636 30.12 0.57 -9.37
C GLN A 636 30.31 -0.71 -8.54
N MET A 637 29.50 -1.74 -8.79
CA MET A 637 29.59 -3.04 -8.10
C MET A 637 30.90 -3.78 -8.44
N LYS A 638 31.33 -3.76 -9.71
CA LYS A 638 32.61 -4.30 -10.13
C LYS A 638 33.78 -3.62 -9.41
N ALA A 639 33.77 -2.29 -9.37
CA ALA A 639 34.80 -1.51 -8.67
C ALA A 639 34.84 -1.82 -7.18
N GLN A 640 33.68 -1.92 -6.54
CA GLN A 640 33.55 -2.28 -5.13
C GLN A 640 34.09 -3.71 -4.87
N LEU A 641 33.74 -4.66 -5.72
CA LEU A 641 34.18 -6.06 -5.63
C LEU A 641 35.71 -6.17 -5.80
N LEU A 642 36.29 -5.42 -6.74
CA LEU A 642 37.73 -5.37 -6.95
C LEU A 642 38.48 -4.89 -5.69
N VAL A 643 38.06 -3.80 -5.09
CA VAL A 643 38.63 -3.26 -3.85
C VAL A 643 38.51 -4.27 -2.71
N GLN A 644 37.37 -4.91 -2.58
CA GLN A 644 37.12 -5.92 -1.57
C GLN A 644 38.01 -7.16 -1.75
N MET A 645 38.12 -7.66 -2.99
CA MET A 645 38.98 -8.83 -3.31
C MET A 645 40.46 -8.55 -3.07
N LYS A 646 40.98 -7.40 -3.47
CA LYS A 646 42.39 -7.01 -3.20
C LYS A 646 42.70 -7.00 -1.72
N ALA A 647 41.82 -6.40 -0.91
CA ALA A 647 41.98 -6.36 0.55
C ALA A 647 41.89 -7.76 1.20
N LEU A 648 40.97 -8.60 0.69
CA LEU A 648 40.79 -9.96 1.19
C LEU A 648 41.99 -10.85 0.87
N LEU A 649 42.49 -10.81 -0.38
CA LEU A 649 43.70 -11.59 -0.78
C LEU A 649 44.95 -11.19 0.00
N ALA A 650 45.13 -9.89 0.24
CA ALA A 650 46.25 -9.43 1.08
C ALA A 650 46.18 -10.02 2.51
N ARG A 651 44.99 -10.09 3.10
CA ARG A 651 44.77 -10.69 4.44
C ARG A 651 44.98 -12.20 4.43
N LEU A 652 44.47 -12.90 3.43
CA LEU A 652 44.66 -14.34 3.29
C LEU A 652 46.14 -14.69 3.10
N LYS A 653 46.87 -13.89 2.33
CA LYS A 653 48.31 -14.03 2.16
C LYS A 653 49.04 -13.87 3.49
N ALA A 654 48.74 -12.82 4.25
CA ALA A 654 49.35 -12.61 5.56
C ALA A 654 49.06 -13.74 6.53
N LEU A 655 47.83 -14.26 6.54
CA LEU A 655 47.44 -15.42 7.37
C LEU A 655 48.24 -16.67 6.98
N GLU A 656 48.43 -16.93 5.70
CA GLU A 656 49.17 -18.11 5.23
C GLU A 656 50.68 -17.99 5.45
N GLU A 657 51.25 -16.79 5.45
CA GLU A 657 52.65 -16.52 5.80
C GLU A 657 52.96 -16.79 7.29
N HIS A 658 51.96 -16.62 8.17
CA HIS A 658 52.02 -16.76 9.62
C HIS A 658 51.33 -18.03 10.17
N SER A 659 50.94 -18.95 9.30
CA SER A 659 50.29 -20.20 9.69
C SER A 659 50.88 -21.40 8.94
N ALA A 660 50.83 -22.59 9.56
CA ALA A 660 51.16 -23.85 8.88
C ALA A 660 50.02 -24.36 7.96
N LEU A 661 48.92 -23.64 7.90
CA LEU A 661 47.70 -24.04 7.19
C LEU A 661 47.81 -23.72 5.71
N SER A 662 47.33 -24.63 4.86
CA SER A 662 47.16 -24.38 3.43
C SER A 662 45.72 -24.71 2.99
N PRO A 663 45.15 -24.03 2.01
CA PRO A 663 43.82 -24.38 1.46
C PRO A 663 43.84 -25.83 0.98
N ARG A 664 42.87 -26.62 1.42
CA ARG A 664 42.78 -28.05 1.03
C ARG A 664 41.52 -28.33 0.24
N LEU A 665 40.37 -27.88 0.74
CA LEU A 665 39.05 -28.02 0.11
C LEU A 665 38.30 -26.67 0.13
N LEU A 666 37.62 -26.35 -0.95
CA LEU A 666 36.83 -25.10 -1.12
C LEU A 666 35.45 -25.45 -1.58
N GLU A 667 34.47 -24.65 -1.17
CA GLU A 667 33.03 -24.81 -1.52
C GLU A 667 32.63 -26.29 -1.45
N GLN A 668 33.06 -26.96 -0.36
CA GLN A 668 32.93 -28.42 -0.23
C GLN A 668 31.53 -28.80 0.26
N PRO A 669 30.73 -29.50 -0.54
CA PRO A 669 29.41 -29.94 -0.11
C PRO A 669 29.53 -31.11 0.90
N PHE A 670 28.64 -31.15 1.87
CA PHE A 670 28.48 -32.26 2.75
C PHE A 670 27.03 -32.63 2.97
N THR A 671 26.80 -33.89 3.32
CA THR A 671 25.48 -34.39 3.72
C THR A 671 25.65 -35.28 4.94
N PHE A 672 24.93 -34.96 6.00
CA PHE A 672 24.99 -35.68 7.24
C PHE A 672 23.60 -36.22 7.59
N ARG A 673 23.51 -37.48 8.00
CA ARG A 673 22.25 -38.14 8.38
C ARG A 673 22.30 -38.61 9.80
N MET A 674 21.18 -38.43 10.49
CA MET A 674 20.99 -38.97 11.84
C MET A 674 19.57 -39.50 12.02
N ASP A 675 19.41 -40.58 12.78
CA ASP A 675 18.12 -41.08 13.15
C ASP A 675 17.50 -40.20 14.24
N LEU A 676 16.19 -39.94 14.11
CA LEU A 676 15.37 -39.27 15.13
C LEU A 676 14.66 -40.39 15.94
N GLU A 677 15.28 -40.79 17.05
CA GLU A 677 14.94 -42.02 17.82
C GLU A 677 13.45 -42.12 18.20
N GLU A 678 12.74 -40.98 18.35
CA GLU A 678 11.33 -40.97 18.81
C GLU A 678 10.33 -40.81 17.65
N GLU A 679 10.78 -40.61 16.41
CA GLU A 679 9.92 -40.11 15.33
C GLU A 679 9.75 -41.07 14.13
N ASP A 680 10.32 -42.26 14.11
CA ASP A 680 10.40 -43.10 12.91
C ASP A 680 10.78 -42.30 11.63
N ALA A 681 11.73 -41.40 11.81
CA ALA A 681 12.19 -40.49 10.77
C ALA A 681 13.70 -40.26 10.87
N GLN A 682 14.29 -39.78 9.79
CA GLN A 682 15.69 -39.38 9.73
C GLN A 682 15.80 -37.87 9.46
N LEU A 683 16.79 -37.23 10.07
CA LEU A 683 17.21 -35.87 9.68
C LEU A 683 18.34 -36.00 8.65
N CYS A 684 18.20 -35.35 7.51
CA CYS A 684 19.22 -35.19 6.50
C CYS A 684 19.60 -33.71 6.39
N MET A 685 20.76 -33.36 6.96
CA MET A 685 21.32 -32.02 6.88
C MET A 685 22.29 -31.91 5.72
N SER A 686 22.16 -30.87 4.92
CA SER A 686 23.11 -30.57 3.84
C SER A 686 23.63 -29.12 3.97
N GLY A 687 24.84 -28.92 3.50
CA GLY A 687 25.46 -27.60 3.44
C GLY A 687 26.70 -27.61 2.57
N VAL A 688 27.29 -26.43 2.44
CA VAL A 688 28.57 -26.24 1.75
C VAL A 688 29.51 -25.55 2.74
N ILE A 689 30.72 -26.04 2.83
CA ILE A 689 31.79 -25.45 3.67
C ILE A 689 32.65 -24.60 2.78
N ASP A 690 32.73 -23.30 3.04
CA ASP A 690 33.44 -22.35 2.20
C ASP A 690 34.91 -22.72 2.01
N ARG A 691 35.61 -23.04 3.11
CA ARG A 691 37.03 -23.43 3.07
C ARG A 691 37.44 -24.35 4.20
N ILE A 692 38.12 -25.41 3.87
CA ILE A 692 38.87 -26.23 4.81
C ILE A 692 40.35 -26.03 4.49
N ALA A 693 41.10 -25.51 5.47
CA ALA A 693 42.56 -25.42 5.43
C ALA A 693 43.12 -26.52 6.30
N ALA A 694 44.24 -27.11 5.91
CA ALA A 694 44.82 -28.21 6.66
C ALA A 694 46.34 -28.04 6.87
N ALA A 695 46.82 -28.55 8.03
CA ALA A 695 48.20 -28.72 8.33
C ALA A 695 48.40 -30.18 8.76
N ALA A 696 49.18 -30.98 8.02
CA ALA A 696 49.30 -32.43 8.20
C ALA A 696 47.93 -33.12 8.18
N HIS A 697 47.49 -33.78 9.28
CA HIS A 697 46.18 -34.45 9.39
C HIS A 697 45.12 -33.66 10.16
N MET A 698 45.39 -32.38 10.39
CA MET A 698 44.52 -31.51 11.18
C MET A 698 43.89 -30.44 10.32
N GLY A 699 42.58 -30.28 10.40
CA GLY A 699 41.77 -29.34 9.59
C GLY A 699 41.31 -28.14 10.39
N VAL A 700 41.21 -27.00 9.72
CA VAL A 700 40.58 -25.77 10.20
C VAL A 700 39.51 -25.34 9.22
N ILE A 701 38.34 -25.00 9.72
CA ILE A 701 37.22 -24.51 8.91
C ILE A 701 37.20 -22.99 8.95
N LEU A 702 37.15 -22.38 7.77
CA LEU A 702 36.97 -20.95 7.60
C LEU A 702 35.67 -20.73 6.83
N ASP A 703 34.82 -19.86 7.39
CA ASP A 703 33.52 -19.45 6.76
C ASP A 703 33.55 -17.95 6.49
N TYR A 704 33.35 -17.57 5.25
CA TYR A 704 33.42 -16.19 4.79
C TYR A 704 32.12 -15.43 5.08
N LYS A 705 32.25 -14.25 5.67
CA LYS A 705 31.08 -13.40 5.99
C LYS A 705 31.26 -11.99 5.45
N SER A 706 30.19 -11.44 4.87
CA SER A 706 30.16 -10.06 4.37
C SER A 706 30.29 -9.01 5.48
N SER A 707 30.21 -9.40 6.76
CA SER A 707 30.38 -8.51 7.92
C SER A 707 31.08 -9.27 9.04
N ARG A 708 31.67 -8.52 9.99
CA ARG A 708 32.30 -9.11 11.16
C ARG A 708 31.30 -9.90 11.99
N LYS A 709 31.53 -11.19 12.15
CA LYS A 709 30.68 -12.08 12.95
C LYS A 709 31.50 -12.68 14.11
N THR A 710 30.90 -12.76 15.28
CA THR A 710 31.51 -13.41 16.45
C THR A 710 30.77 -14.70 16.76
N LEU A 711 31.49 -15.77 17.07
CA LEU A 711 30.89 -17.02 17.49
C LEU A 711 30.53 -16.91 18.98
N SER A 712 29.24 -16.85 19.28
CA SER A 712 28.73 -16.65 20.64
C SER A 712 28.25 -17.97 21.26
N GLU A 713 28.77 -18.30 22.42
CA GLU A 713 28.36 -19.49 23.18
C GLU A 713 26.85 -19.52 23.42
N THR A 714 26.28 -18.40 23.82
CA THR A 714 24.84 -18.25 24.05
C THR A 714 24.02 -18.49 22.77
N LYS A 715 24.45 -17.93 21.63
CA LYS A 715 23.78 -18.13 20.35
C LYS A 715 23.93 -19.57 19.84
N VAL A 716 25.07 -20.21 20.01
CA VAL A 716 25.28 -21.59 19.61
C VAL A 716 24.39 -22.53 20.43
N TYR A 717 24.43 -22.44 21.74
CA TYR A 717 23.72 -23.38 22.62
C TYR A 717 22.20 -23.15 22.62
N SER A 718 21.76 -21.97 22.21
CA SER A 718 20.34 -21.69 21.93
C SER A 718 19.90 -22.07 20.53
N GLY A 719 20.76 -22.54 19.64
CA GLY A 719 20.41 -22.94 18.27
C GLY A 719 20.33 -21.78 17.23
N ARG A 720 20.88 -20.59 17.55
CA ARG A 720 20.86 -19.42 16.69
C ARG A 720 22.14 -19.24 15.84
N GLN A 721 23.21 -19.96 16.15
CA GLN A 721 24.45 -20.02 15.38
C GLN A 721 24.91 -21.46 15.27
N LEU A 722 24.48 -22.15 14.25
CA LEU A 722 24.73 -23.58 14.07
C LEU A 722 25.85 -23.87 13.06
N GLN A 723 26.13 -22.91 12.19
CA GLN A 723 26.94 -23.12 10.99
C GLN A 723 28.33 -23.72 11.32
N LEU A 724 29.17 -23.01 12.04
CA LEU A 724 30.51 -23.50 12.38
C LEU A 724 30.55 -24.75 13.27
N PRO A 725 29.68 -24.88 14.32
CA PRO A 725 29.59 -26.09 15.10
C PRO A 725 29.16 -27.34 14.29
N VAL A 726 28.21 -27.19 13.37
CA VAL A 726 27.75 -28.30 12.52
C VAL A 726 28.83 -28.67 11.49
N TYR A 727 29.57 -27.70 10.98
CA TYR A 727 30.70 -27.95 10.09
C TYR A 727 31.79 -28.74 10.82
N ALA A 728 32.12 -28.37 12.09
CA ALA A 728 33.04 -29.14 12.92
C ALA A 728 32.57 -30.59 13.11
N LEU A 729 31.29 -30.79 13.44
CA LEU A 729 30.66 -32.09 13.57
C LEU A 729 30.78 -32.92 12.27
N ALA A 730 30.49 -32.31 11.12
CA ALA A 730 30.56 -32.98 9.82
C ALA A 730 32.01 -33.41 9.47
N LEU A 731 33.00 -32.56 9.73
CA LEU A 731 34.42 -32.87 9.48
C LEU A 731 34.94 -33.95 10.42
N HIS A 732 34.67 -33.80 11.72
CA HIS A 732 35.10 -34.78 12.73
C HIS A 732 34.44 -36.18 12.56
N SER A 733 33.24 -36.22 12.08
CA SER A 733 32.50 -37.46 11.79
C SER A 733 32.88 -38.08 10.42
N GLY A 734 33.82 -37.52 9.67
CA GLY A 734 34.25 -38.03 8.37
C GLY A 734 33.19 -38.00 7.28
N MET A 735 32.25 -37.06 7.37
CA MET A 735 31.08 -36.97 6.44
C MET A 735 31.31 -36.02 5.27
N ILE A 736 32.55 -35.51 5.13
CA ILE A 736 32.90 -34.59 4.04
C ILE A 736 33.70 -35.39 3.02
N PRO A 737 33.28 -35.44 1.76
CA PRO A 737 34.01 -36.08 0.70
C PRO A 737 35.41 -35.50 0.55
N GLU A 738 36.42 -36.33 0.16
CA GLU A 738 37.81 -35.94 -0.05
C GLU A 738 38.54 -35.37 1.18
N SER A 739 38.02 -35.59 2.39
CA SER A 739 38.64 -35.17 3.66
C SER A 739 39.17 -36.33 4.50
N GLU A 740 39.32 -37.51 3.92
CA GLU A 740 39.68 -38.74 4.64
C GLU A 740 41.10 -38.67 5.26
N ASP A 741 41.98 -37.80 4.77
CA ASP A 741 43.31 -37.52 5.32
C ASP A 741 43.29 -36.54 6.50
N ILE A 742 42.18 -35.87 6.73
CA ILE A 742 41.99 -34.94 7.86
C ILE A 742 41.35 -35.69 9.02
N LEU A 743 42.17 -36.03 10.03
CA LEU A 743 41.78 -36.89 11.15
C LEU A 743 41.18 -36.14 12.34
N ASP A 744 41.43 -34.83 12.45
CA ASP A 744 41.01 -34.05 13.60
C ASP A 744 40.69 -32.58 13.19
N VAL A 745 39.87 -31.93 13.96
CA VAL A 745 39.47 -30.52 13.76
C VAL A 745 40.18 -29.65 14.78
N MET A 746 41.05 -28.77 14.31
CA MET A 746 41.83 -27.86 15.19
C MET A 746 41.01 -26.64 15.62
N GLY A 747 40.11 -26.15 14.75
CA GLY A 747 39.33 -24.96 15.02
C GLY A 747 38.36 -24.57 13.90
N VAL A 748 37.47 -23.67 14.23
CA VAL A 748 36.45 -23.12 13.32
C VAL A 748 36.35 -21.61 13.46
N PHE A 749 36.36 -20.87 12.35
CA PHE A 749 36.46 -19.41 12.38
C PHE A 749 35.64 -18.74 11.32
N TYR A 750 35.12 -17.56 11.65
CA TYR A 750 34.56 -16.58 10.67
C TYR A 750 35.69 -15.68 10.18
N LEU A 751 35.70 -15.43 8.86
CA LEU A 751 36.56 -14.45 8.21
C LEU A 751 35.65 -13.39 7.56
N SER A 752 35.81 -12.13 7.98
CA SER A 752 35.10 -11.01 7.33
C SER A 752 35.70 -10.75 5.94
N THR A 753 34.86 -10.75 4.89
CA THR A 753 35.29 -10.40 3.54
C THR A 753 35.22 -8.90 3.27
N LYS A 754 34.45 -8.15 4.05
CA LYS A 754 34.30 -6.70 3.89
C LYS A 754 35.46 -5.96 4.55
N GLN A 755 35.85 -4.84 3.96
CA GLN A 755 36.77 -3.93 4.57
C GLN A 755 36.07 -3.21 5.73
N GLU A 756 36.60 -3.39 6.95
CA GLU A 756 36.02 -2.79 8.15
C GLU A 756 36.28 -1.28 8.18
N SER A 757 35.29 -0.51 8.60
CA SER A 757 35.43 0.91 8.88
C SER A 757 35.66 1.13 10.38
N ILE A 758 36.66 1.91 10.71
CA ILE A 758 36.95 2.26 12.11
C ILE A 758 36.30 3.59 12.44
N THR A 759 35.45 3.58 13.47
CA THR A 759 34.84 4.84 13.94
C THR A 759 35.86 5.64 14.77
N GLN A 760 35.71 6.96 14.72
CA GLN A 760 36.53 7.88 15.51
C GLN A 760 36.47 7.60 17.02
N GLU A 761 35.38 6.99 17.50
CA GLU A 761 35.20 6.57 18.90
C GLU A 761 36.03 5.32 19.22
N ALA A 762 36.17 4.35 18.33
CA ALA A 762 37.01 3.16 18.53
C ALA A 762 38.49 3.55 18.64
N LEU A 763 38.92 4.55 17.87
CA LEU A 763 40.29 5.09 17.98
C LEU A 763 40.52 5.82 19.31
N LYS A 764 39.51 6.51 19.86
CA LYS A 764 39.60 7.19 21.18
C LYS A 764 39.66 6.21 22.36
N ILE A 765 38.97 5.08 22.29
CA ILE A 765 38.94 4.06 23.34
C ILE A 765 40.32 3.38 23.49
N SER A 766 41.08 3.23 22.39
CA SER A 766 42.43 2.65 22.46
C SER A 766 43.49 3.60 23.08
N ARG A 767 43.22 4.88 23.17
CA ARG A 767 44.11 5.90 23.77
C ARG A 767 43.73 6.17 25.22
N VAL A 768 44.35 5.46 26.13
CA VAL A 768 44.34 5.78 27.60
C VAL A 768 45.12 7.07 27.91
N LYS A 769 45.61 7.78 26.91
CA LYS A 769 46.37 9.05 27.10
C LYS A 769 45.63 10.23 26.52
N LYS A 770 45.56 11.26 27.37
CA LYS A 770 45.02 12.59 27.14
C LYS A 770 45.55 13.23 25.86
N THR A 771 44.69 14.00 25.23
CA THR A 771 44.94 15.10 24.28
C THR A 771 44.86 14.83 22.78
N CYS A 772 44.45 15.84 22.14
CA CYS A 772 44.16 16.11 20.71
C CYS A 772 45.34 15.86 19.75
N ASP A 773 46.10 14.80 19.84
CA ASP A 773 47.12 14.47 18.85
C ASP A 773 46.50 13.89 17.59
N PRO A 774 47.03 14.17 16.40
CA PRO A 774 46.55 13.57 15.18
C PRO A 774 46.63 12.06 15.26
N VAL A 775 45.63 11.37 14.69
CA VAL A 775 45.58 9.93 14.62
C VAL A 775 46.69 9.49 13.67
N GLU A 776 47.67 8.72 14.16
CA GLU A 776 48.72 8.15 13.30
C GLU A 776 48.16 7.01 12.44
N GLU A 777 48.65 6.88 11.20
CA GLU A 777 48.21 5.80 10.30
C GLU A 777 48.48 4.41 10.92
N GLU A 778 49.55 4.27 11.70
CA GLU A 778 49.88 3.04 12.42
C GLU A 778 48.83 2.62 13.45
N ASP A 779 48.21 3.58 14.15
CA ASP A 779 47.13 3.32 15.11
C ASP A 779 45.82 2.86 14.37
N VAL A 780 45.56 3.42 13.21
CA VAL A 780 44.43 2.99 12.37
C VAL A 780 44.65 1.58 11.85
N GLN A 781 45.85 1.31 11.35
CA GLN A 781 46.19 -0.03 10.84
C GLN A 781 46.10 -1.08 11.94
N ALA A 782 46.66 -0.81 13.12
CA ALA A 782 46.57 -1.73 14.26
C ALA A 782 45.14 -2.04 14.70
N GLN A 783 44.21 -1.07 14.59
CA GLN A 783 42.79 -1.33 14.85
C GLN A 783 42.13 -2.11 13.72
N LEU A 784 42.49 -1.85 12.46
CA LEU A 784 42.03 -2.63 11.29
C LEU A 784 42.46 -4.09 11.42
N ASP A 785 43.75 -4.34 11.74
CA ASP A 785 44.29 -5.70 11.90
C ASP A 785 43.54 -6.43 13.01
N LYS A 786 43.26 -5.75 14.14
CA LYS A 786 42.47 -6.31 15.23
C LYS A 786 41.02 -6.59 14.82
N ALA A 787 40.40 -5.75 14.00
CA ALA A 787 39.03 -5.93 13.51
C ALA A 787 38.93 -7.11 12.53
N HIS A 788 40.00 -7.37 11.76
CA HIS A 788 40.05 -8.43 10.76
C HIS A 788 40.50 -9.80 11.30
N ARG A 789 40.83 -9.94 12.59
CA ARG A 789 41.19 -11.21 13.19
C ARG A 789 40.11 -12.26 13.01
N LEU A 790 40.53 -13.49 12.72
CA LEU A 790 39.66 -14.66 12.70
C LEU A 790 38.94 -14.80 14.02
N ASN A 791 37.63 -14.95 14.01
CA ASN A 791 36.83 -15.09 15.22
C ASN A 791 36.13 -16.45 15.27
N GLY A 792 36.39 -17.23 16.31
CA GLY A 792 35.87 -18.59 16.42
C GLY A 792 36.34 -19.36 17.63
N TRP A 793 36.31 -20.66 17.51
CA TRP A 793 36.73 -21.59 18.56
C TRP A 793 37.91 -22.46 18.14
N ILE A 794 38.77 -22.74 19.09
CA ILE A 794 39.95 -23.60 18.97
C ILE A 794 39.67 -24.88 19.74
N PHE A 795 39.95 -26.02 19.15
CA PHE A 795 39.74 -27.34 19.76
C PHE A 795 41.08 -28.02 20.15
N ALA A 796 42.20 -27.59 19.58
CA ALA A 796 43.52 -28.15 19.79
C ALA A 796 44.38 -27.30 20.73
N THR A 797 45.44 -27.93 21.29
CA THR A 797 46.42 -27.24 22.13
C THR A 797 47.62 -26.68 21.33
N ASN A 798 47.87 -27.18 20.11
CA ASN A 798 48.97 -26.70 19.27
C ASN A 798 48.53 -25.41 18.52
N ILE A 799 48.52 -24.31 19.23
CA ILE A 799 48.00 -23.00 18.74
C ILE A 799 48.98 -22.29 17.79
N SER A 800 50.24 -22.56 17.86
CA SER A 800 51.26 -21.96 16.94
C SER A 800 51.09 -22.40 15.48
N ALA A 801 50.35 -23.47 15.20
CA ALA A 801 50.01 -23.88 13.83
C ALA A 801 48.96 -22.99 13.19
N PHE A 802 48.14 -22.22 13.95
CA PHE A 802 47.17 -21.29 13.46
C PHE A 802 47.75 -19.91 13.11
N ASP A 803 48.67 -19.46 13.99
CA ASP A 803 49.13 -18.10 14.01
C ASP A 803 50.42 -18.08 14.85
N ASP A 804 51.55 -17.95 14.20
CA ASP A 804 52.87 -18.07 14.84
C ASP A 804 53.28 -16.77 15.56
N ASP A 805 52.61 -15.65 15.29
CA ASP A 805 52.86 -14.37 15.92
C ASP A 805 51.70 -13.89 16.81
N GLY A 806 50.56 -14.58 16.82
CA GLY A 806 49.39 -14.27 17.67
C GLY A 806 48.61 -13.01 17.24
N THR A 807 48.76 -12.56 16.00
CA THR A 807 48.12 -11.34 15.50
C THR A 807 46.90 -11.59 14.63
N HIS A 808 46.76 -12.77 14.04
CA HIS A 808 45.72 -13.08 13.03
C HIS A 808 44.47 -13.75 13.61
N VAL A 809 44.56 -14.42 14.75
CA VAL A 809 43.45 -15.11 15.40
C VAL A 809 43.01 -14.41 16.68
N ALA A 810 41.70 -14.11 16.79
CA ALA A 810 41.16 -13.49 18.00
C ALA A 810 41.30 -14.43 19.21
N GLY A 811 41.80 -13.91 20.32
CA GLY A 811 42.02 -14.71 21.52
C GLY A 811 43.43 -15.29 21.63
N LEU A 812 44.30 -15.10 20.67
CA LEU A 812 45.74 -15.36 20.75
C LEU A 812 46.52 -14.08 21.07
N LYS A 813 47.66 -14.22 21.73
CA LYS A 813 48.63 -13.15 22.00
C LYS A 813 50.00 -13.76 22.24
N GLN A 814 51.04 -12.96 22.05
CA GLN A 814 52.39 -13.33 22.53
C GLN A 814 52.55 -13.06 24.01
N ASP A 815 53.26 -13.96 24.71
CA ASP A 815 53.72 -13.76 26.07
C ASP A 815 55.02 -12.91 26.11
N LYS A 816 55.59 -12.70 27.25
CA LYS A 816 56.83 -11.94 27.42
C LYS A 816 58.07 -12.63 26.83
N GLU A 817 57.99 -13.91 26.57
CA GLU A 817 59.02 -14.76 26.03
C GLU A 817 58.87 -14.93 24.51
N GLY A 818 57.85 -14.35 23.89
CA GLY A 818 57.58 -14.45 22.48
C GLY A 818 56.76 -15.69 22.04
N ASN A 819 56.27 -16.49 22.99
CA ASN A 819 55.42 -17.63 22.67
C ASN A 819 53.97 -17.22 22.50
N VAL A 820 53.32 -17.82 21.53
CA VAL A 820 51.89 -17.60 21.32
C VAL A 820 51.05 -18.36 22.35
N VAL A 821 50.20 -17.65 23.08
CA VAL A 821 49.39 -18.21 24.15
C VAL A 821 47.93 -17.73 24.03
N LEU A 822 46.99 -18.50 24.58
CA LEU A 822 45.58 -18.11 24.67
C LEU A 822 45.39 -16.94 25.64
N HIS A 823 44.82 -15.87 25.17
CA HIS A 823 44.49 -14.70 26.00
C HIS A 823 43.33 -14.99 26.96
N ASN A 824 42.28 -15.63 26.48
CA ASN A 824 41.11 -15.99 27.27
C ASN A 824 40.63 -17.40 26.93
N PRO A 825 41.29 -18.45 27.52
CA PRO A 825 40.96 -19.84 27.19
C PRO A 825 39.49 -20.20 27.39
N LYS A 826 38.84 -19.63 28.40
CA LYS A 826 37.40 -19.90 28.67
C LYS A 826 36.47 -19.49 27.52
N GLN A 827 36.85 -18.49 26.77
CA GLN A 827 36.03 -18.01 25.64
C GLN A 827 36.38 -18.70 24.33
N THR A 828 37.64 -19.06 24.12
CA THR A 828 38.13 -19.47 22.81
C THR A 828 38.37 -21.00 22.71
N LEU A 829 38.82 -21.65 23.79
CA LEU A 829 39.05 -23.09 23.80
C LEU A 829 37.77 -23.87 24.10
N ARG A 830 37.52 -24.92 23.29
CA ARG A 830 36.40 -25.85 23.44
C ARG A 830 36.88 -27.28 23.32
N GLU A 831 36.12 -28.18 23.90
CA GLU A 831 36.28 -29.61 23.69
C GLU A 831 35.35 -30.07 22.56
N LEU A 832 35.92 -30.78 21.60
CA LEU A 832 35.16 -31.12 20.37
C LEU A 832 34.07 -32.17 20.64
N GLN A 833 34.38 -33.23 21.42
CA GLN A 833 33.44 -34.34 21.67
C GLN A 833 32.15 -33.86 22.39
N PRO A 834 32.20 -33.09 23.50
CA PRO A 834 30.97 -32.56 24.11
C PRO A 834 30.18 -31.62 23.17
N LEU A 835 30.87 -30.87 22.30
CA LEU A 835 30.20 -30.02 21.30
C LEU A 835 29.45 -30.87 20.28
N ASP A 836 30.06 -31.94 19.76
CA ASP A 836 29.44 -32.84 18.76
C ASP A 836 28.19 -33.52 19.33
N GLU A 837 28.29 -34.04 20.56
CA GLU A 837 27.14 -34.67 21.24
C GLU A 837 26.03 -33.64 21.49
N GLY A 838 26.39 -32.44 21.93
CA GLY A 838 25.45 -31.35 22.13
C GLY A 838 24.75 -30.92 20.82
N MET A 839 25.50 -30.79 19.70
CA MET A 839 24.91 -30.46 18.41
C MET A 839 23.94 -31.53 17.93
N LYS A 840 24.24 -32.81 18.08
CA LYS A 840 23.29 -33.89 17.72
C LYS A 840 22.00 -33.79 18.52
N ARG A 841 22.09 -33.57 19.85
CA ARG A 841 20.89 -33.37 20.70
C ARG A 841 20.10 -32.13 20.30
N LEU A 842 20.78 -31.03 20.05
CA LEU A 842 20.13 -29.77 19.63
C LEU A 842 19.43 -29.89 18.28
N LEU A 843 20.07 -30.53 17.29
CA LEU A 843 19.46 -30.75 15.97
C LEU A 843 18.26 -31.70 16.05
N SER A 844 18.34 -32.76 16.90
CA SER A 844 17.20 -33.65 17.15
C SER A 844 16.02 -32.90 17.77
N TRP A 845 16.26 -32.08 18.79
CA TRP A 845 15.25 -31.28 19.45
C TRP A 845 14.56 -30.31 18.47
N LEU A 846 15.35 -29.63 17.62
CA LEU A 846 14.78 -28.73 16.59
C LEU A 846 13.94 -29.50 15.57
N ALA A 847 14.41 -30.65 15.11
CA ALA A 847 13.69 -31.50 14.16
C ALA A 847 12.34 -31.96 14.73
N GLN A 848 12.32 -32.43 15.98
CA GLN A 848 11.09 -32.84 16.66
C GLN A 848 10.11 -31.70 16.81
N ARG A 849 10.55 -30.51 17.20
CA ARG A 849 9.67 -29.33 17.23
C ARG A 849 9.11 -28.95 15.86
N ILE A 850 9.86 -29.09 14.78
CA ILE A 850 9.36 -28.89 13.42
C ILE A 850 8.27 -29.93 13.11
N LEU A 851 8.53 -31.21 13.44
CA LEU A 851 7.61 -32.30 13.14
C LEU A 851 6.38 -32.32 14.05
N SER A 852 6.46 -31.78 15.27
CA SER A 852 5.29 -31.57 16.13
C SER A 852 4.34 -30.50 15.60
N GLY A 853 4.77 -29.67 14.65
CA GLY A 853 3.94 -28.61 14.04
C GLY A 853 4.02 -27.27 14.74
N ALA A 854 5.02 -27.04 15.57
CA ALA A 854 5.23 -25.75 16.24
C ALA A 854 5.63 -24.67 15.21
N ILE A 855 4.71 -23.75 14.94
CA ILE A 855 4.87 -22.63 13.98
C ILE A 855 4.53 -21.28 14.63
N GLU A 856 4.77 -21.14 15.92
CA GLU A 856 4.47 -19.93 16.68
C GLU A 856 5.20 -18.71 16.08
N CYS A 857 4.51 -17.56 16.05
CA CYS A 857 5.12 -16.31 15.69
C CYS A 857 5.87 -15.73 16.89
N GLU A 858 7.04 -16.26 17.11
CA GLU A 858 7.94 -15.93 18.22
C GLU A 858 9.30 -15.48 17.69
N PRO A 859 9.41 -14.26 17.13
CA PRO A 859 10.69 -13.77 16.63
C PRO A 859 11.66 -13.48 17.76
N ASP A 860 12.94 -13.82 17.57
CA ASP A 860 14.00 -13.31 18.42
C ASP A 860 14.34 -11.84 18.07
N GLU A 861 15.28 -11.25 18.81
CA GLU A 861 15.66 -9.83 18.66
C GLU A 861 16.13 -9.43 17.25
N ASP A 862 16.72 -10.36 16.49
CA ASP A 862 17.30 -10.12 15.17
C ASP A 862 16.37 -10.56 14.02
N ALA A 863 15.39 -11.45 14.29
CA ALA A 863 14.63 -12.16 13.25
C ALA A 863 13.75 -11.27 12.39
N CYS A 864 13.21 -10.18 12.94
CA CYS A 864 12.30 -9.29 12.23
C CYS A 864 13.01 -8.28 11.33
N THR A 865 14.27 -7.92 11.62
CA THR A 865 15.01 -6.86 10.92
C THR A 865 15.14 -7.09 9.43
N TYR A 866 15.30 -8.35 9.00
CA TYR A 866 15.43 -8.75 7.60
C TYR A 866 14.42 -9.81 7.18
N CYS A 867 13.24 -9.81 7.80
CA CYS A 867 12.22 -10.80 7.53
C CYS A 867 11.41 -10.44 6.29
N ASP A 868 11.43 -11.31 5.27
CA ASP A 868 10.65 -11.14 4.03
C ASP A 868 9.12 -11.17 4.26
N PHE A 869 8.67 -11.61 5.44
CA PHE A 869 7.26 -11.90 5.75
C PHE A 869 6.65 -10.95 6.78
N HIS A 870 7.30 -9.84 7.07
CA HIS A 870 6.82 -8.87 8.07
C HIS A 870 5.40 -8.38 7.75
N ASP A 871 5.13 -8.10 6.48
CA ASP A 871 3.82 -7.62 6.02
C ASP A 871 2.70 -8.67 6.15
N ILE A 872 3.06 -9.96 6.09
CA ILE A 872 2.12 -11.08 6.25
C ILE A 872 1.87 -11.34 7.73
N CYS A 873 2.94 -11.44 8.52
CA CYS A 873 2.84 -11.86 9.92
C CYS A 873 2.31 -10.76 10.83
N ARG A 874 2.59 -9.47 10.52
CA ARG A 874 2.14 -8.28 11.28
C ARG A 874 2.40 -8.38 12.77
N TYR A 875 3.51 -9.00 13.16
CA TYR A 875 3.90 -9.11 14.57
C TYR A 875 4.42 -7.76 15.09
N HIS A 876 3.84 -7.29 16.19
CA HIS A 876 4.21 -6.04 16.85
C HIS A 876 4.55 -6.23 18.35
N GLY A 877 4.79 -7.50 18.75
CA GLY A 877 5.15 -7.83 20.13
C GLY A 877 6.63 -7.58 20.43
N GLN A 878 7.01 -7.86 21.67
CA GLN A 878 8.42 -7.84 22.10
C GLN A 878 9.15 -9.08 21.56
N PRO A 879 10.44 -8.98 21.23
CA PRO A 879 11.23 -10.12 20.84
C PRO A 879 11.29 -11.19 21.95
N TYR A 880 11.36 -12.44 21.54
CA TYR A 880 11.48 -13.58 22.45
C TYR A 880 12.95 -13.86 22.77
N VAL A 881 13.25 -13.99 24.05
CA VAL A 881 14.58 -14.41 24.49
C VAL A 881 14.73 -15.91 24.26
N ARG A 882 15.75 -16.31 23.50
CA ARG A 882 16.03 -17.72 23.22
C ARG A 882 16.96 -18.32 24.30
N GLU A 883 16.38 -19.15 25.13
CA GLU A 883 17.12 -19.91 26.12
C GLU A 883 18.03 -20.97 25.49
N ALA A 884 19.08 -21.34 26.20
CA ALA A 884 19.96 -22.44 25.81
C ALA A 884 19.18 -23.79 25.82
N ILE A 885 19.40 -24.60 24.78
CA ILE A 885 18.84 -25.97 24.67
C ILE A 885 19.83 -26.97 25.21
N ILE A 886 21.12 -26.71 25.01
CA ILE A 886 22.22 -27.55 25.48
C ILE A 886 23.18 -26.76 26.36
N THR A 887 23.95 -27.47 27.15
CA THR A 887 25.02 -26.94 28.01
C THR A 887 26.39 -27.10 27.33
N ARG A 888 27.42 -26.50 27.92
CA ARG A 888 28.81 -26.67 27.48
C ARG A 888 29.32 -28.11 27.56
N ALA A 889 28.72 -28.92 28.44
CA ALA A 889 29.03 -30.35 28.58
C ALA A 889 28.33 -31.22 27.53
N GLY A 890 27.57 -30.63 26.61
CA GLY A 890 26.85 -31.36 25.59
C GLY A 890 25.53 -32.00 26.05
N THR A 891 25.14 -31.83 27.31
CA THR A 891 23.85 -32.30 27.84
C THR A 891 22.74 -31.28 27.57
N TYR A 892 21.47 -31.70 27.68
CA TYR A 892 20.35 -30.78 27.67
C TYR A 892 20.44 -29.77 28.83
N ALA A 893 20.00 -28.54 28.60
CA ALA A 893 19.83 -27.56 29.65
C ALA A 893 18.63 -27.96 30.54
N GLU A 894 18.64 -27.48 31.79
CA GLU A 894 17.62 -27.78 32.81
C GLU A 894 16.18 -27.50 32.27
N GLY A 895 15.26 -28.46 32.42
CA GLY A 895 13.88 -28.37 31.92
C GLY A 895 13.70 -28.63 30.40
N LYS A 896 14.76 -28.93 29.63
CA LYS A 896 14.65 -29.22 28.20
C LYS A 896 14.52 -30.71 27.90
N GLU A 897 14.95 -31.58 28.80
CA GLU A 897 14.69 -33.03 28.73
C GLU A 897 13.18 -33.34 28.88
N GLU A 898 12.50 -32.64 29.81
CA GLU A 898 11.05 -32.81 30.00
C GLU A 898 10.26 -32.32 28.79
N GLN A 899 10.69 -31.23 28.15
CA GLN A 899 10.07 -30.73 26.92
C GLN A 899 10.30 -31.63 25.70
N HIS A 900 11.34 -32.47 25.76
CA HIS A 900 11.61 -33.47 24.74
C HIS A 900 10.66 -34.69 24.88
N ALA A 901 10.29 -35.02 26.11
CA ALA A 901 9.37 -36.11 26.44
C ALA A 901 7.86 -35.71 26.33
N GLU A 902 7.53 -34.41 26.45
CA GLU A 902 6.16 -33.91 26.34
C GLU A 902 5.67 -33.70 24.88
N VAL A 903 6.53 -33.92 23.90
CA VAL A 903 6.16 -33.85 22.46
C VAL A 903 5.47 -35.15 22.00
N GLU A 904 5.36 -36.18 22.91
CA GLU A 904 4.47 -37.32 22.70
C GLU A 904 2.99 -36.90 22.89
#